data_fe136cae5f70a8d83a7abb846373bda5
#
_entry.id   fe136cae5f70a8d83a7abb846373bda5
#
_cell.length_a   1.000
_cell.length_b   1.000
_cell.length_c   1.000
_cell.angle_alpha   90.00
_cell.angle_beta   90.00
_cell.angle_gamma   90.00
#
_symmetry.space_group_name_H-M   'P 1'
#
loop_
_entity.id
_entity.type
_entity.pdbx_description
1 polymer ?
#
loop_
_entity_poly.entity_id
_entity_poly.type
_entity_poly.pdbx_seq_one_letter_code
_entity_poly.pdbx_strand_id
1 'polypeptide(L)'
;MTTRILGISAYYHDSAAALIEDGRIVGAAQEERFTRVKGDSAFPHQAIGWCLDEAGVALDEVDHVVFYEQPLVKFERLIVTALTIAPRGLRGFLAAMPDWLTRKLWLEREIARELGLRRRVWFVDHHRSHAASAFYPSPFETAAILTIDGVGEWSTATWGVGRANQIELREELRFPNSLGLLYSAFTYYCGFKINSGEYKLMGLAPYGRPIYASRILEQVVHLRDDGAMLLNQKFFNYATGLTTTSDAFHELFEGPPRQPESPVTQRDMDLAASIQHVTNESLLRMGRHVQQQTSERQIVLAGGVALNCVATGLLASSQTFEQVWTQPAAGDAGGALGAALSFWHHELGQPRVVQQPDAMRGAFLGPSIPSHGDSDDALLRRLGAVWESLADVPLQQRIADEIAAGRIVAVARGPMEFGPRALGGRSILGDARDPEMQSRMNLKIKFRESFRPFAPMVLVEDVTQYFDVTQESPYMLLVYPVTAARRTGLVTSSDAVFPTRPREGSASITVANGELLGATVTESATWPCNGGTRSRHSHGHVADSVTVAPTKLTVTEAPTLSDPSDNSVSDTLETPVSGQPFGIELLKIPRSDIPAVTHVDYSARVQSIDPVRNPFIHGVLTRFKSLTGCSVIVNTSFNVRGEPIVNTAEDAYRCFMATEIDCLVVGNRFLTRTTQPHPPLDDAAREQWLKRFELD
;
A
#
# COMPACT_ATOMS: atom_id res chain seq x y z
N MET A 1 24.64 11.83 25.41
CA MET A 1 24.73 12.39 24.03
C MET A 1 23.54 11.84 23.27
N THR A 2 22.84 12.67 22.55
CA THR A 2 21.73 12.25 21.68
C THR A 2 22.29 11.50 20.47
N THR A 3 21.75 10.33 20.17
CA THR A 3 22.15 9.55 18.99
C THR A 3 21.16 9.79 17.86
N ARG A 4 21.66 10.25 16.71
CA ARG A 4 20.89 10.57 15.53
C ARG A 4 21.18 9.58 14.40
N ILE A 5 20.13 9.01 13.82
CA ILE A 5 20.22 8.04 12.74
C ILE A 5 19.37 8.50 11.56
N LEU A 6 20.02 8.65 10.41
CA LEU A 6 19.36 8.96 9.14
C LEU A 6 19.16 7.66 8.34
N GLY A 7 17.92 7.28 8.13
CA GLY A 7 17.54 6.17 7.25
C GLY A 7 17.21 6.67 5.85
N ILE A 8 17.62 5.92 4.83
CA ILE A 8 17.48 6.27 3.41
C ILE A 8 16.93 5.09 2.61
N SER A 9 15.92 5.36 1.78
CA SER A 9 15.42 4.50 0.70
C SER A 9 15.62 5.23 -0.63
N ALA A 10 16.24 4.60 -1.63
CA ALA A 10 16.51 5.22 -2.93
C ALA A 10 16.85 4.23 -4.04
N TYR A 11 16.87 4.71 -5.29
CA TYR A 11 17.38 4.07 -6.51
C TYR A 11 16.52 2.95 -7.10
N TYR A 12 15.29 2.79 -6.61
CA TYR A 12 14.31 1.86 -7.21
C TYR A 12 12.99 2.57 -7.52
N HIS A 13 12.18 2.88 -6.51
CA HIS A 13 11.02 3.77 -6.56
C HIS A 13 10.76 4.32 -5.15
N ASP A 14 9.93 5.35 -5.05
CA ASP A 14 9.49 5.93 -3.77
C ASP A 14 10.63 6.30 -2.81
N SER A 15 11.67 6.98 -3.33
CA SER A 15 12.79 7.43 -2.51
C SER A 15 12.32 8.28 -1.33
N ALA A 16 12.94 8.06 -0.16
CA ALA A 16 12.54 8.68 1.08
C ALA A 16 13.70 8.82 2.06
N ALA A 17 13.55 9.72 3.01
CA ALA A 17 14.43 9.85 4.17
C ALA A 17 13.62 9.86 5.46
N ALA A 18 14.21 9.35 6.54
CA ALA A 18 13.67 9.44 7.89
C ALA A 18 14.80 9.69 8.89
N LEU A 19 14.60 10.62 9.82
CA LEU A 19 15.53 10.92 10.89
C LEU A 19 14.92 10.51 12.24
N ILE A 20 15.69 9.79 13.02
CA ILE A 20 15.34 9.45 14.41
C ILE A 20 16.38 10.00 15.38
N GLU A 21 15.94 10.39 16.57
CA GLU A 21 16.76 10.79 17.70
C GLU A 21 16.44 9.92 18.91
N ASP A 22 17.44 9.21 19.45
CA ASP A 22 17.29 8.29 20.59
C ASP A 22 16.07 7.34 20.43
N GLY A 23 15.85 6.84 19.18
CA GLY A 23 14.74 5.97 18.82
C GLY A 23 13.40 6.68 18.58
N ARG A 24 13.29 7.98 18.80
CA ARG A 24 12.10 8.78 18.52
C ARG A 24 12.14 9.29 17.08
N ILE A 25 11.04 9.13 16.35
CA ILE A 25 10.89 9.64 14.99
C ILE A 25 10.82 11.19 15.04
N VAL A 26 11.81 11.87 14.44
CA VAL A 26 11.81 13.34 14.27
C VAL A 26 10.97 13.70 13.08
N GLY A 27 11.29 13.16 11.90
CA GLY A 27 10.56 13.38 10.66
C GLY A 27 10.84 12.28 9.64
N ALA A 28 9.91 12.15 8.67
CA ALA A 28 10.07 11.27 7.52
C ALA A 28 9.33 11.84 6.31
N ALA A 29 9.97 11.83 5.14
CA ALA A 29 9.39 12.37 3.92
C ALA A 29 9.85 11.61 2.67
N GLN A 30 8.95 11.55 1.67
CA GLN A 30 9.25 11.04 0.34
C GLN A 30 9.82 12.16 -0.54
N GLU A 31 10.82 11.86 -1.38
CA GLU A 31 11.46 12.82 -2.28
C GLU A 31 10.48 13.41 -3.29
N GLU A 32 9.54 12.59 -3.78
CA GLU A 32 8.48 13.03 -4.72
C GLU A 32 7.68 14.25 -4.25
N ARG A 33 7.60 14.46 -2.92
CA ARG A 33 6.86 15.59 -2.33
C ARG A 33 7.53 16.92 -2.64
N PHE A 34 8.84 16.91 -2.80
CA PHE A 34 9.66 18.07 -3.09
C PHE A 34 9.95 18.22 -4.59
N THR A 35 10.37 17.15 -5.27
CA THR A 35 10.72 17.16 -6.70
C THR A 35 9.51 17.27 -7.61
N ARG A 36 8.32 16.95 -7.13
CA ARG A 36 7.06 16.86 -7.87
C ARG A 36 7.09 15.79 -8.98
N VAL A 37 8.00 14.83 -8.91
CA VAL A 37 8.09 13.65 -9.77
C VAL A 37 7.54 12.46 -9.03
N LYS A 38 6.41 11.90 -9.52
CA LYS A 38 5.72 10.82 -8.83
C LYS A 38 6.54 9.52 -8.85
N GLY A 39 6.68 8.90 -7.65
CA GLY A 39 7.48 7.70 -7.47
C GLY A 39 8.97 7.94 -7.72
N ASP A 40 9.47 9.15 -7.43
CA ASP A 40 10.86 9.55 -7.68
C ASP A 40 11.83 8.51 -7.12
N SER A 41 12.71 8.02 -7.97
CA SER A 41 13.75 7.02 -7.63
C SER A 41 15.12 7.62 -7.41
N ALA A 42 15.28 8.94 -7.59
CA ALA A 42 16.54 9.63 -7.38
C ALA A 42 17.01 9.57 -5.92
N PHE A 43 18.23 9.94 -5.65
CA PHE A 43 18.72 10.08 -4.28
C PHE A 43 17.94 11.19 -3.55
N PRO A 44 17.43 10.96 -2.32
CA PRO A 44 16.45 11.84 -1.68
C PRO A 44 17.07 13.06 -1.01
N HIS A 45 17.76 13.91 -1.79
CA HIS A 45 18.47 15.08 -1.28
C HIS A 45 17.57 16.07 -0.54
N GLN A 46 16.37 16.33 -1.09
CA GLN A 46 15.47 17.33 -0.51
C GLN A 46 14.78 16.78 0.74
N ALA A 47 14.40 15.50 0.73
CA ALA A 47 13.85 14.84 1.92
C ALA A 47 14.87 14.77 3.06
N ILE A 48 16.15 14.47 2.76
CA ILE A 48 17.24 14.49 3.74
C ILE A 48 17.44 15.91 4.29
N GLY A 49 17.56 16.90 3.40
CA GLY A 49 17.73 18.31 3.81
C GLY A 49 16.60 18.75 4.74
N TRP A 50 15.35 18.43 4.37
CA TRP A 50 14.20 18.74 5.22
C TRP A 50 14.23 18.02 6.58
N CYS A 51 14.62 16.76 6.63
CA CYS A 51 14.73 16.00 7.90
C CYS A 51 15.77 16.62 8.84
N LEU A 52 16.90 17.11 8.30
CA LEU A 52 17.94 17.80 9.05
C LEU A 52 17.46 19.18 9.54
N ASP A 53 16.80 19.95 8.70
CA ASP A 53 16.23 21.25 9.04
C ASP A 53 15.17 21.11 10.14
N GLU A 54 14.28 20.11 10.05
CA GLU A 54 13.25 19.83 11.07
C GLU A 54 13.86 19.50 12.43
N ALA A 55 15.00 18.79 12.44
CA ALA A 55 15.75 18.50 13.67
C ALA A 55 16.60 19.69 14.15
N GLY A 56 16.85 20.70 13.31
CA GLY A 56 17.73 21.81 13.57
C GLY A 56 19.21 21.40 13.69
N VAL A 57 19.65 20.39 12.90
CA VAL A 57 21.00 19.83 12.95
C VAL A 57 21.66 19.82 11.58
N ALA A 58 22.99 19.86 11.58
CA ALA A 58 23.77 19.65 10.37
C ALA A 58 24.06 18.14 10.16
N LEU A 59 24.41 17.77 8.93
CA LEU A 59 24.65 16.37 8.57
C LEU A 59 25.84 15.75 9.33
N ASP A 60 26.82 16.51 9.73
CA ASP A 60 27.96 16.06 10.54
C ASP A 60 27.60 15.71 11.98
N GLU A 61 26.45 16.20 12.46
CA GLU A 61 25.86 15.86 13.77
C GLU A 61 25.00 14.58 13.76
N VAL A 62 24.77 13.98 12.60
CA VAL A 62 24.11 12.66 12.46
C VAL A 62 25.12 11.56 12.75
N ASP A 63 24.91 10.67 13.67
CA ASP A 63 25.88 9.63 14.06
C ASP A 63 25.97 8.49 13.06
N HIS A 64 24.84 8.07 12.51
CA HIS A 64 24.74 6.93 11.59
C HIS A 64 23.86 7.24 10.39
N VAL A 65 24.30 6.77 9.20
CA VAL A 65 23.51 6.75 7.96
C VAL A 65 23.27 5.30 7.59
N VAL A 66 22.00 4.96 7.38
CA VAL A 66 21.55 3.56 7.17
C VAL A 66 20.70 3.47 5.91
N PHE A 67 21.06 2.56 5.02
CA PHE A 67 20.36 2.29 3.77
C PHE A 67 19.49 1.03 3.90
N TYR A 68 18.33 1.00 3.25
CA TYR A 68 17.24 0.05 3.49
C TYR A 68 17.37 -1.32 2.81
N GLU A 69 18.44 -1.57 2.00
CA GLU A 69 18.66 -2.84 1.30
C GLU A 69 20.14 -3.19 1.19
N GLN A 70 20.45 -4.49 0.89
CA GLN A 70 21.80 -5.02 0.74
C GLN A 70 22.18 -5.12 -0.75
N PRO A 71 22.97 -4.18 -1.31
CA PRO A 71 23.26 -4.15 -2.75
C PRO A 71 24.04 -5.37 -3.25
N LEU A 72 24.95 -5.93 -2.45
CA LEU A 72 25.73 -7.10 -2.82
C LEU A 72 24.86 -8.36 -2.95
N VAL A 73 23.93 -8.58 -2.01
CA VAL A 73 23.03 -9.72 -2.04
C VAL A 73 22.02 -9.59 -3.22
N LYS A 74 21.56 -8.36 -3.48
CA LYS A 74 20.71 -8.07 -4.65
C LYS A 74 21.45 -8.34 -5.98
N PHE A 75 22.74 -8.01 -6.06
CA PHE A 75 23.58 -8.33 -7.21
C PHE A 75 23.81 -9.84 -7.38
N GLU A 76 24.06 -10.57 -6.28
CA GLU A 76 24.12 -12.04 -6.28
C GLU A 76 22.87 -12.64 -6.92
N ARG A 77 21.67 -12.21 -6.49
CA ARG A 77 20.41 -12.65 -7.10
C ARG A 77 20.38 -12.43 -8.60
N LEU A 78 20.81 -11.26 -9.09
CA LEU A 78 20.82 -10.97 -10.53
C LEU A 78 21.74 -11.92 -11.30
N ILE A 79 22.93 -12.17 -10.78
CA ILE A 79 23.91 -13.10 -11.41
C ILE A 79 23.34 -14.53 -11.41
N VAL A 80 22.88 -15.02 -10.26
CA VAL A 80 22.32 -16.38 -10.14
C VAL A 80 21.10 -16.55 -11.05
N THR A 81 20.21 -15.57 -11.08
CA THR A 81 19.04 -15.58 -11.98
C THR A 81 19.49 -15.66 -13.44
N ALA A 82 20.40 -14.77 -13.86
CA ALA A 82 20.89 -14.74 -15.25
C ALA A 82 21.55 -16.07 -15.66
N LEU A 83 22.35 -16.69 -14.78
CA LEU A 83 22.98 -17.97 -15.03
C LEU A 83 21.96 -19.11 -15.12
N THR A 84 20.93 -19.10 -14.26
CA THR A 84 19.91 -20.14 -14.21
C THR A 84 19.05 -20.16 -15.47
N ILE A 85 18.77 -18.99 -16.05
CA ILE A 85 17.88 -18.84 -17.21
C ILE A 85 18.61 -18.79 -18.55
N ALA A 86 19.96 -18.77 -18.54
CA ALA A 86 20.77 -18.67 -19.75
C ALA A 86 20.41 -19.75 -20.80
N PRO A 87 20.42 -19.43 -22.12
CA PRO A 87 20.78 -18.13 -22.73
C PRO A 87 19.66 -17.09 -22.76
N ARG A 88 18.47 -17.40 -22.20
CA ARG A 88 17.37 -16.43 -22.12
C ARG A 88 17.79 -15.24 -21.23
N GLY A 89 17.21 -14.05 -21.47
CA GLY A 89 17.50 -12.88 -20.65
C GLY A 89 18.87 -12.21 -20.84
N LEU A 90 19.76 -12.75 -21.69
CA LEU A 90 21.10 -12.21 -21.89
C LEU A 90 21.11 -10.72 -22.28
N ARG A 91 20.16 -10.28 -23.12
CA ARG A 91 20.04 -8.87 -23.52
C ARG A 91 19.72 -7.97 -22.33
N GLY A 92 18.75 -8.36 -21.49
CA GLY A 92 18.39 -7.63 -20.28
C GLY A 92 19.55 -7.58 -19.28
N PHE A 93 20.24 -8.70 -19.08
CA PHE A 93 21.41 -8.78 -18.23
C PHE A 93 22.53 -7.85 -18.71
N LEU A 94 22.90 -7.91 -20.00
CA LEU A 94 23.94 -7.03 -20.56
C LEU A 94 23.53 -5.54 -20.50
N ALA A 95 22.26 -5.21 -20.62
CA ALA A 95 21.78 -3.84 -20.47
C ALA A 95 21.88 -3.33 -19.01
N ALA A 96 21.66 -4.20 -18.03
CA ALA A 96 21.71 -3.84 -16.61
C ALA A 96 23.15 -3.77 -16.05
N MET A 97 24.07 -4.59 -16.56
CA MET A 97 25.43 -4.75 -16.01
C MET A 97 26.26 -3.46 -15.92
N PRO A 98 26.25 -2.53 -16.90
CA PRO A 98 27.02 -1.29 -16.78
C PRO A 98 26.65 -0.48 -15.53
N ASP A 99 25.36 -0.29 -15.25
CA ASP A 99 24.88 0.45 -14.05
C ASP A 99 25.27 -0.28 -12.75
N TRP A 100 25.15 -1.61 -12.73
CA TRP A 100 25.55 -2.40 -11.58
C TRP A 100 27.03 -2.32 -11.29
N LEU A 101 27.87 -2.55 -12.30
CA LEU A 101 29.34 -2.59 -12.13
C LEU A 101 29.95 -1.22 -11.83
N THR A 102 29.35 -0.14 -12.33
CA THR A 102 29.90 1.21 -12.16
C THR A 102 29.32 1.97 -10.96
N ARG A 103 28.07 1.68 -10.53
CA ARG A 103 27.36 2.44 -9.52
C ARG A 103 26.81 1.57 -8.40
N LYS A 104 25.87 0.65 -8.69
CA LYS A 104 25.09 -0.04 -7.65
C LYS A 104 25.90 -0.95 -6.74
N LEU A 105 26.97 -1.58 -7.22
CA LEU A 105 27.90 -2.33 -6.38
C LEU A 105 28.70 -1.46 -5.41
N TRP A 106 28.86 -0.18 -5.73
CA TRP A 106 29.61 0.78 -4.96
C TRP A 106 28.71 1.76 -4.22
N LEU A 107 27.51 1.33 -3.87
CA LEU A 107 26.45 2.17 -3.30
C LEU A 107 26.88 2.87 -2.02
N GLU A 108 27.73 2.22 -1.19
CA GLU A 108 28.31 2.89 -0.01
C GLU A 108 29.09 4.14 -0.40
N ARG A 109 29.92 4.05 -1.44
CA ARG A 109 30.72 5.18 -1.94
C ARG A 109 29.84 6.23 -2.62
N GLU A 110 28.80 5.77 -3.33
CA GLU A 110 27.86 6.67 -3.99
C GLU A 110 27.12 7.51 -2.96
N ILE A 111 26.52 6.90 -1.94
CA ILE A 111 25.82 7.59 -0.85
C ILE A 111 26.79 8.52 -0.08
N ALA A 112 27.99 8.04 0.22
CA ALA A 112 28.99 8.86 0.90
C ALA A 112 29.39 10.08 0.03
N ARG A 113 29.46 9.94 -1.29
CA ARG A 113 29.74 11.06 -2.21
C ARG A 113 28.57 12.03 -2.29
N GLU A 114 27.32 11.55 -2.44
CA GLU A 114 26.12 12.36 -2.49
C GLU A 114 25.97 13.23 -1.22
N LEU A 115 26.35 12.67 -0.07
CA LEU A 115 26.25 13.34 1.23
C LEU A 115 27.55 14.04 1.66
N GLY A 116 28.67 13.90 0.92
CA GLY A 116 29.95 14.44 1.35
C GLY A 116 30.53 13.78 2.61
N LEU A 117 30.15 12.53 2.92
CA LEU A 117 30.53 11.83 4.13
C LEU A 117 31.93 11.20 4.03
N ARG A 118 32.67 11.20 5.16
CA ARG A 118 33.92 10.45 5.33
C ARG A 118 33.77 9.21 6.20
N ARG A 119 32.53 8.91 6.66
CA ARG A 119 32.18 7.79 7.52
C ARG A 119 31.45 6.70 6.74
N ARG A 120 31.35 5.53 7.34
CA ARG A 120 30.67 4.35 6.82
C ARG A 120 29.16 4.59 6.70
N VAL A 121 28.56 4.07 5.62
CA VAL A 121 27.12 3.88 5.46
C VAL A 121 26.78 2.44 5.84
N TRP A 122 25.73 2.27 6.62
CA TRP A 122 25.25 0.96 7.05
C TRP A 122 24.15 0.48 6.13
N PHE A 123 23.95 -0.82 6.07
CA PHE A 123 22.93 -1.45 5.21
C PHE A 123 22.11 -2.42 6.06
N VAL A 124 20.80 -2.41 5.89
CA VAL A 124 19.83 -3.33 6.52
C VAL A 124 19.16 -4.13 5.41
N ASP A 125 18.87 -5.41 5.65
CA ASP A 125 18.15 -6.23 4.67
C ASP A 125 16.76 -5.63 4.39
N HIS A 126 16.33 -5.66 3.14
CA HIS A 126 15.09 -5.04 2.66
C HIS A 126 13.86 -5.47 3.48
N HIS A 127 13.62 -6.78 3.62
CA HIS A 127 12.49 -7.29 4.40
C HIS A 127 12.62 -7.04 5.91
N ARG A 128 13.85 -6.93 6.44
CA ARG A 128 14.07 -6.47 7.81
C ARG A 128 13.72 -4.99 7.96
N SER A 129 14.03 -4.16 6.96
CA SER A 129 13.61 -2.75 6.95
C SER A 129 12.08 -2.63 6.96
N HIS A 130 11.37 -3.42 6.14
CA HIS A 130 9.92 -3.48 6.18
C HIS A 130 9.38 -3.95 7.54
N ALA A 131 9.90 -5.03 8.08
CA ALA A 131 9.50 -5.57 9.39
C ALA A 131 9.70 -4.54 10.51
N ALA A 132 10.85 -3.86 10.51
CA ALA A 132 11.18 -2.82 11.48
C ALA A 132 10.26 -1.60 11.35
N SER A 133 9.94 -1.18 10.11
CA SER A 133 9.03 -0.07 9.85
C SER A 133 7.61 -0.33 10.38
N ALA A 134 7.18 -1.60 10.40
CA ALA A 134 5.88 -1.98 10.93
C ALA A 134 5.91 -2.23 12.44
N PHE A 135 6.87 -3.03 12.94
CA PHE A 135 6.84 -3.47 14.33
C PHE A 135 7.17 -2.35 15.31
N TYR A 136 8.27 -1.63 15.09
CA TYR A 136 8.73 -0.68 16.11
C TYR A 136 7.80 0.51 16.35
N PRO A 137 7.14 1.09 15.34
CA PRO A 137 6.16 2.15 15.56
C PRO A 137 4.78 1.66 16.01
N SER A 138 4.49 0.35 15.90
CA SER A 138 3.18 -0.19 16.25
C SER A 138 2.87 -0.04 17.75
N PRO A 139 1.59 -0.09 18.16
CA PRO A 139 1.20 0.02 19.57
C PRO A 139 1.36 -1.29 20.38
N PHE A 140 1.94 -2.34 19.79
CA PHE A 140 2.02 -3.67 20.37
C PHE A 140 3.38 -3.94 21.01
N GLU A 141 3.42 -4.52 22.22
CA GLU A 141 4.66 -4.97 22.86
C GLU A 141 5.22 -6.21 22.16
N THR A 142 4.33 -7.11 21.75
CA THR A 142 4.62 -8.30 20.95
C THR A 142 3.67 -8.37 19.78
N ALA A 143 4.13 -8.86 18.64
CA ALA A 143 3.29 -9.08 17.47
C ALA A 143 3.90 -10.10 16.52
N ALA A 144 3.07 -10.84 15.81
CA ALA A 144 3.47 -11.47 14.57
C ALA A 144 3.81 -10.40 13.54
N ILE A 145 4.77 -10.69 12.67
CA ILE A 145 5.21 -9.80 11.59
C ILE A 145 5.02 -10.55 10.28
N LEU A 146 4.41 -9.90 9.29
CA LEU A 146 4.31 -10.42 7.93
C LEU A 146 4.65 -9.29 6.94
N THR A 147 5.73 -9.48 6.18
CA THR A 147 6.11 -8.57 5.10
C THR A 147 5.85 -9.22 3.75
N ILE A 148 5.19 -8.53 2.83
CA ILE A 148 4.85 -9.06 1.51
C ILE A 148 5.12 -7.97 0.48
N ASP A 149 6.07 -8.25 -0.43
CA ASP A 149 6.52 -7.26 -1.40
C ASP A 149 6.67 -7.85 -2.81
N GLY A 150 7.10 -7.03 -3.77
CA GLY A 150 7.50 -7.47 -5.09
C GLY A 150 8.75 -8.35 -5.01
N VAL A 151 9.86 -7.76 -4.62
CA VAL A 151 11.11 -8.46 -4.33
C VAL A 151 12.12 -7.54 -3.65
N GLY A 152 12.67 -7.98 -2.52
CA GLY A 152 13.85 -7.39 -1.88
C GLY A 152 15.15 -7.92 -2.51
N GLU A 153 16.07 -8.38 -1.70
CA GLU A 153 17.26 -9.07 -2.21
C GLU A 153 16.87 -10.41 -2.86
N TRP A 154 16.43 -11.38 -2.05
CA TRP A 154 15.87 -12.66 -2.48
C TRP A 154 14.43 -12.82 -2.02
N SER A 155 14.14 -12.35 -0.82
CA SER A 155 12.83 -12.51 -0.19
C SER A 155 11.77 -11.72 -0.93
N THR A 156 10.58 -12.29 -1.06
CA THR A 156 9.36 -11.68 -1.61
C THR A 156 8.24 -11.61 -0.58
N ALA A 157 8.31 -12.46 0.43
CA ALA A 157 7.54 -12.38 1.67
C ALA A 157 8.38 -12.96 2.81
N THR A 158 8.23 -12.42 4.01
CA THR A 158 8.81 -12.99 5.23
C THR A 158 7.81 -12.91 6.36
N TRP A 159 7.88 -13.88 7.28
CA TRP A 159 7.17 -13.74 8.53
C TRP A 159 8.07 -14.04 9.73
N GLY A 160 7.67 -13.53 10.88
CA GLY A 160 8.41 -13.65 12.11
C GLY A 160 7.66 -13.12 13.31
N VAL A 161 8.40 -12.79 14.36
CA VAL A 161 7.86 -12.25 15.61
C VAL A 161 8.69 -11.07 16.06
N GLY A 162 8.02 -10.02 16.50
CA GLY A 162 8.61 -8.90 17.21
C GLY A 162 8.31 -9.00 18.71
N ARG A 163 9.34 -8.84 19.55
CA ARG A 163 9.21 -8.81 21.01
C ARG A 163 10.20 -7.82 21.60
N ALA A 164 9.72 -6.88 22.41
CA ALA A 164 10.53 -5.79 22.95
C ALA A 164 11.32 -5.06 21.83
N ASN A 165 12.65 -5.08 21.85
CA ASN A 165 13.50 -4.49 20.82
C ASN A 165 14.04 -5.50 19.79
N GLN A 166 13.52 -6.73 19.75
CA GLN A 166 14.00 -7.78 18.86
C GLN A 166 12.97 -8.13 17.79
N ILE A 167 13.45 -8.32 16.56
CA ILE A 167 12.71 -8.89 15.44
C ILE A 167 13.40 -10.18 15.04
N GLU A 168 12.66 -11.28 15.10
CA GLU A 168 13.10 -12.61 14.63
C GLU A 168 12.29 -12.95 13.36
N LEU A 169 12.91 -12.83 12.18
CA LEU A 169 12.34 -13.35 10.94
C LEU A 169 12.64 -14.84 10.85
N ARG A 170 11.63 -15.66 10.60
CA ARG A 170 11.72 -17.11 10.71
C ARG A 170 11.73 -17.80 9.37
N GLU A 171 10.84 -17.38 8.47
CA GLU A 171 10.69 -18.00 7.17
C GLU A 171 10.52 -16.96 6.07
N GLU A 172 10.88 -17.34 4.84
CA GLU A 172 10.79 -16.45 3.68
C GLU A 172 10.27 -17.19 2.45
N LEU A 173 9.51 -16.48 1.64
CA LEU A 173 9.25 -16.85 0.25
C LEU A 173 10.27 -16.13 -0.62
N ARG A 174 10.88 -16.86 -1.57
CA ARG A 174 11.99 -16.32 -2.37
C ARG A 174 11.60 -16.11 -3.84
N PHE A 175 12.22 -15.11 -4.44
CA PHE A 175 12.19 -14.92 -5.88
C PHE A 175 12.58 -16.22 -6.63
N PRO A 176 11.86 -16.62 -7.71
CA PRO A 176 10.90 -15.82 -8.46
C PRO A 176 9.43 -15.92 -7.98
N ASN A 177 9.17 -16.60 -6.87
CA ASN A 177 7.82 -16.76 -6.34
C ASN A 177 7.43 -15.53 -5.51
N SER A 178 6.47 -14.77 -5.99
CA SER A 178 6.08 -13.49 -5.37
C SER A 178 4.62 -13.16 -5.64
N LEU A 179 3.88 -12.87 -4.57
CA LEU A 179 2.51 -12.37 -4.67
C LEU A 179 2.48 -10.96 -5.28
N GLY A 180 3.45 -10.11 -4.93
CA GLY A 180 3.56 -8.75 -5.48
C GLY A 180 3.82 -8.77 -6.98
N LEU A 181 4.81 -9.58 -7.44
CA LEU A 181 5.09 -9.71 -8.88
C LEU A 181 3.93 -10.35 -9.65
N LEU A 182 3.21 -11.31 -9.03
CA LEU A 182 2.00 -11.88 -9.62
C LEU A 182 0.94 -10.81 -9.81
N TYR A 183 0.65 -10.01 -8.79
CA TYR A 183 -0.32 -8.91 -8.88
C TYR A 183 0.09 -7.85 -9.90
N SER A 184 1.37 -7.48 -9.93
CA SER A 184 1.93 -6.52 -10.90
C SER A 184 1.88 -7.06 -12.33
N ALA A 185 1.98 -8.38 -12.56
CA ALA A 185 1.81 -8.98 -13.88
C ALA A 185 0.38 -8.76 -14.42
N PHE A 186 -0.64 -8.94 -13.58
CA PHE A 186 -2.02 -8.63 -13.95
C PHE A 186 -2.27 -7.12 -14.08
N THR A 187 -1.61 -6.30 -13.26
CA THR A 187 -1.64 -4.84 -13.39
C THR A 187 -1.16 -4.40 -14.77
N TYR A 188 0.02 -4.91 -15.19
CA TYR A 188 0.56 -4.69 -16.53
C TYR A 188 -0.39 -5.20 -17.63
N TYR A 189 -0.91 -6.43 -17.48
CA TYR A 189 -1.76 -7.05 -18.47
C TYR A 189 -3.09 -6.31 -18.67
N CYS A 190 -3.64 -5.74 -17.61
CA CYS A 190 -4.80 -4.85 -17.65
C CYS A 190 -4.45 -3.41 -18.10
N GLY A 191 -3.23 -3.16 -18.60
CA GLY A 191 -2.81 -1.90 -19.20
C GLY A 191 -2.56 -0.77 -18.21
N PHE A 192 -2.24 -1.10 -16.95
CA PHE A 192 -1.84 -0.13 -15.93
C PHE A 192 -0.32 -0.15 -15.71
N LYS A 193 0.26 0.99 -15.37
CA LYS A 193 1.69 1.10 -15.04
C LYS A 193 1.99 0.37 -13.74
N ILE A 194 2.97 -0.54 -13.73
CA ILE A 194 3.43 -1.23 -12.52
C ILE A 194 4.08 -0.26 -11.54
N ASN A 195 4.10 -0.62 -10.25
CA ASN A 195 4.56 0.18 -9.10
C ASN A 195 3.71 1.42 -8.80
N SER A 196 2.66 1.67 -9.60
CA SER A 196 1.76 2.81 -9.40
C SER A 196 0.31 2.54 -9.83
N GLY A 197 0.04 1.44 -10.51
CA GLY A 197 -1.29 1.08 -11.03
C GLY A 197 -1.99 -0.05 -10.28
N GLU A 198 -1.34 -0.70 -9.32
CA GLU A 198 -1.89 -1.82 -8.55
C GLU A 198 -3.18 -1.41 -7.83
N TYR A 199 -3.23 -0.18 -7.31
CA TYR A 199 -4.44 0.34 -6.68
C TYR A 199 -5.59 0.62 -7.67
N LYS A 200 -5.27 0.82 -8.98
CA LYS A 200 -6.31 0.93 -10.04
C LYS A 200 -6.93 -0.44 -10.30
N LEU A 201 -6.08 -1.46 -10.41
CA LEU A 201 -6.53 -2.85 -10.58
C LEU A 201 -7.38 -3.29 -9.39
N MET A 202 -6.96 -3.00 -8.14
CA MET A 202 -7.72 -3.26 -6.93
C MET A 202 -9.10 -2.55 -6.95
N GLY A 203 -9.14 -1.29 -7.39
CA GLY A 203 -10.39 -0.53 -7.52
C GLY A 203 -11.29 -0.99 -8.68
N LEU A 204 -10.74 -1.70 -9.66
CA LEU A 204 -11.49 -2.27 -10.78
C LEU A 204 -12.13 -3.63 -10.44
N ALA A 205 -11.52 -4.37 -9.51
CA ALA A 205 -11.94 -5.74 -9.17
C ALA A 205 -13.45 -5.90 -8.83
N PRO A 206 -14.10 -5.00 -8.07
CA PRO A 206 -15.52 -5.14 -7.76
C PRO A 206 -16.48 -5.02 -8.94
N TYR A 207 -16.02 -4.56 -10.12
CA TYR A 207 -16.84 -4.48 -11.33
C TYR A 207 -16.85 -5.77 -12.14
N GLY A 208 -15.95 -6.72 -11.83
CA GLY A 208 -15.83 -8.01 -12.51
C GLY A 208 -16.29 -9.18 -11.66
N ARG A 209 -16.26 -10.37 -12.28
CA ARG A 209 -16.47 -11.66 -11.61
C ARG A 209 -15.16 -12.46 -11.61
N PRO A 210 -14.83 -13.21 -10.57
CA PRO A 210 -13.56 -13.94 -10.48
C PRO A 210 -13.54 -15.24 -11.32
N ILE A 211 -14.05 -15.19 -12.54
CA ILE A 211 -14.20 -16.36 -13.44
C ILE A 211 -12.87 -16.98 -13.88
N TYR A 212 -11.77 -16.25 -13.76
CA TYR A 212 -10.43 -16.76 -14.07
C TYR A 212 -9.68 -17.26 -12.83
N ALA A 213 -10.26 -17.19 -11.62
CA ALA A 213 -9.55 -17.51 -10.39
C ALA A 213 -9.10 -18.98 -10.35
N SER A 214 -9.96 -19.94 -10.69
CA SER A 214 -9.60 -21.36 -10.78
C SER A 214 -8.49 -21.59 -11.81
N ARG A 215 -8.58 -20.96 -12.98
CA ARG A 215 -7.54 -21.04 -14.03
C ARG A 215 -6.19 -20.50 -13.56
N ILE A 216 -6.19 -19.43 -12.76
CA ILE A 216 -4.97 -18.87 -12.16
C ILE A 216 -4.37 -19.87 -11.17
N LEU A 217 -5.18 -20.42 -10.26
CA LEU A 217 -4.74 -21.37 -9.22
C LEU A 217 -4.28 -22.72 -9.78
N GLU A 218 -4.86 -23.17 -10.88
CA GLU A 218 -4.51 -24.45 -11.49
C GLU A 218 -3.27 -24.38 -12.39
N GLN A 219 -3.08 -23.27 -13.12
CA GLN A 219 -2.07 -23.20 -14.17
C GLN A 219 -0.94 -22.20 -13.89
N VAL A 220 -1.25 -21.05 -13.27
CA VAL A 220 -0.30 -19.95 -13.10
C VAL A 220 0.40 -19.98 -11.75
N VAL A 221 -0.33 -20.30 -10.67
CA VAL A 221 0.21 -20.34 -9.30
C VAL A 221 -0.27 -21.58 -8.55
N HIS A 222 0.66 -22.36 -8.04
CA HIS A 222 0.32 -23.39 -7.07
C HIS A 222 0.38 -22.77 -5.67
N LEU A 223 -0.80 -22.51 -5.09
CA LEU A 223 -0.95 -21.93 -3.76
C LEU A 223 -1.15 -23.04 -2.72
N ARG A 224 -0.23 -23.11 -1.75
CA ARG A 224 -0.24 -24.09 -0.66
C ARG A 224 -1.14 -23.63 0.50
N ASP A 225 -1.42 -24.57 1.42
CA ASP A 225 -2.27 -24.28 2.59
C ASP A 225 -1.64 -23.33 3.60
N ASP A 226 -0.30 -23.28 3.64
CA ASP A 226 0.48 -22.32 4.44
C ASP A 226 0.59 -20.92 3.80
N GLY A 227 0.03 -20.73 2.61
CA GLY A 227 0.11 -19.50 1.84
C GLY A 227 1.38 -19.37 1.00
N ALA A 228 2.34 -20.30 1.11
CA ALA A 228 3.46 -20.36 0.18
C ALA A 228 2.97 -20.65 -1.23
N MET A 229 3.69 -20.11 -2.22
CA MET A 229 3.28 -20.24 -3.61
C MET A 229 4.43 -20.57 -4.54
N LEU A 230 4.14 -21.30 -5.60
CA LEU A 230 5.05 -21.57 -6.70
C LEU A 230 4.44 -21.00 -7.98
N LEU A 231 5.12 -20.04 -8.59
CA LEU A 231 4.71 -19.45 -9.85
C LEU A 231 5.23 -20.26 -11.03
N ASN A 232 4.35 -20.61 -11.96
CA ASN A 232 4.74 -21.25 -13.20
C ASN A 232 5.42 -20.23 -14.13
N GLN A 233 6.75 -20.31 -14.18
CA GLN A 233 7.60 -19.35 -14.90
C GLN A 233 7.37 -19.34 -16.43
N LYS A 234 6.61 -20.30 -16.99
CA LYS A 234 6.20 -20.29 -18.39
C LYS A 234 5.40 -19.02 -18.75
N PHE A 235 4.63 -18.49 -17.80
CA PHE A 235 3.72 -17.38 -18.01
C PHE A 235 4.37 -15.98 -17.83
N PHE A 236 5.61 -15.92 -17.32
CA PHE A 236 6.24 -14.67 -16.94
C PHE A 236 7.55 -14.41 -17.68
N ASN A 237 7.80 -13.13 -17.98
CA ASN A 237 9.01 -12.65 -18.64
C ASN A 237 9.89 -11.78 -17.74
N TYR A 238 9.45 -11.43 -16.53
CA TYR A 238 10.20 -10.48 -15.67
C TYR A 238 11.62 -10.95 -15.30
N ALA A 239 11.90 -12.25 -15.37
CA ALA A 239 13.26 -12.78 -15.16
C ALA A 239 14.07 -12.83 -16.47
N THR A 240 13.44 -12.83 -17.65
CA THR A 240 14.09 -13.13 -18.94
C THR A 240 14.00 -12.02 -19.96
N GLY A 241 13.03 -11.12 -19.85
CA GLY A 241 12.68 -10.14 -20.88
C GLY A 241 12.46 -8.73 -20.35
N LEU A 242 11.98 -7.87 -21.26
CA LEU A 242 11.63 -6.47 -20.97
C LEU A 242 10.12 -6.28 -20.72
N THR A 243 9.33 -7.37 -20.78
CA THR A 243 7.89 -7.39 -20.48
C THR A 243 7.64 -8.23 -19.25
N THR A 244 6.48 -8.06 -18.63
CA THR A 244 6.14 -8.78 -17.39
C THR A 244 5.50 -10.15 -17.69
N THR A 245 4.63 -10.22 -18.73
CA THR A 245 3.90 -11.42 -19.14
C THR A 245 4.42 -12.01 -20.45
N SER A 246 4.27 -13.31 -20.64
CA SER A 246 4.68 -14.06 -21.84
C SER A 246 3.53 -14.25 -22.82
N ASP A 247 3.83 -14.71 -24.04
CA ASP A 247 2.81 -15.12 -25.03
C ASP A 247 1.89 -16.24 -24.49
N ALA A 248 2.45 -17.17 -23.72
CA ALA A 248 1.65 -18.22 -23.07
C ALA A 248 0.63 -17.65 -22.06
N PHE A 249 0.96 -16.54 -21.38
CA PHE A 249 0.01 -15.82 -20.54
C PHE A 249 -1.10 -15.18 -21.39
N HIS A 250 -0.73 -14.60 -22.55
CA HIS A 250 -1.68 -13.99 -23.47
C HIS A 250 -2.65 -15.02 -24.07
N GLU A 251 -2.16 -16.21 -24.41
CA GLU A 251 -3.00 -17.34 -24.87
C GLU A 251 -3.94 -17.83 -23.76
N LEU A 252 -3.44 -17.97 -22.53
CA LEU A 252 -4.22 -18.44 -21.38
C LEU A 252 -5.40 -17.51 -21.07
N PHE A 253 -5.22 -16.21 -21.19
CA PHE A 253 -6.23 -15.20 -20.90
C PHE A 253 -6.86 -14.56 -22.15
N GLU A 254 -6.78 -15.24 -23.31
CA GLU A 254 -7.57 -14.98 -24.51
C GLU A 254 -7.26 -13.63 -25.20
N GLY A 255 -5.98 -13.23 -25.23
CA GLY A 255 -5.56 -12.06 -26.01
C GLY A 255 -4.36 -11.31 -25.42
N PRO A 256 -3.90 -10.25 -26.10
CA PRO A 256 -2.76 -9.46 -25.66
C PRO A 256 -3.09 -8.57 -24.44
N PRO A 257 -2.07 -7.99 -23.78
CA PRO A 257 -2.28 -6.95 -22.78
C PRO A 257 -3.09 -5.78 -23.35
N ARG A 258 -3.97 -5.20 -22.52
CA ARG A 258 -4.70 -3.98 -22.86
C ARG A 258 -3.71 -2.85 -23.10
N GLN A 259 -3.92 -2.08 -24.16
CA GLN A 259 -3.12 -0.88 -24.40
C GLN A 259 -3.41 0.17 -23.32
N PRO A 260 -2.38 0.85 -22.77
CA PRO A 260 -2.59 1.94 -21.83
C PRO A 260 -3.60 2.97 -22.39
N GLU A 261 -4.43 3.52 -21.51
CA GLU A 261 -5.47 4.53 -21.81
C GLU A 261 -6.60 4.07 -22.75
N SER A 262 -6.59 2.84 -23.26
CA SER A 262 -7.75 2.31 -24.00
C SER A 262 -8.92 2.02 -23.06
N PRO A 263 -10.18 1.96 -23.53
CA PRO A 263 -11.33 1.62 -22.70
C PRO A 263 -11.14 0.28 -21.97
N VAL A 264 -11.55 0.25 -20.70
CA VAL A 264 -11.57 -0.98 -19.90
C VAL A 264 -12.70 -1.88 -20.38
N THR A 265 -12.41 -3.16 -20.60
CA THR A 265 -13.37 -4.17 -21.04
C THR A 265 -13.88 -5.03 -19.89
N GLN A 266 -14.93 -5.85 -20.13
CA GLN A 266 -15.41 -6.81 -19.13
C GLN A 266 -14.31 -7.84 -18.78
N ARG A 267 -13.52 -8.30 -19.75
CA ARG A 267 -12.37 -9.18 -19.50
C ARG A 267 -11.39 -8.57 -18.51
N ASP A 268 -11.09 -7.28 -18.64
CA ASP A 268 -10.15 -6.61 -17.72
C ASP A 268 -10.71 -6.53 -16.29
N MET A 269 -12.03 -6.30 -16.16
CA MET A 269 -12.73 -6.31 -14.86
C MET A 269 -12.73 -7.71 -14.24
N ASP A 270 -13.02 -8.77 -15.03
CA ASP A 270 -13.05 -10.15 -14.56
C ASP A 270 -11.64 -10.65 -14.19
N LEU A 271 -10.59 -10.22 -14.90
CA LEU A 271 -9.20 -10.49 -14.53
C LEU A 271 -8.82 -9.79 -13.24
N ALA A 272 -9.23 -8.52 -13.08
CA ALA A 272 -8.99 -7.77 -11.84
C ALA A 272 -9.67 -8.44 -10.63
N ALA A 273 -10.93 -8.87 -10.78
CA ALA A 273 -11.67 -9.61 -9.76
C ALA A 273 -10.98 -10.95 -9.43
N SER A 274 -10.49 -11.65 -10.45
CA SER A 274 -9.87 -12.97 -10.30
C SER A 274 -8.53 -12.90 -9.57
N ILE A 275 -7.65 -11.96 -9.93
CA ILE A 275 -6.38 -11.82 -9.22
C ILE A 275 -6.56 -11.26 -7.82
N GLN A 276 -7.56 -10.38 -7.59
CA GLN A 276 -7.88 -9.93 -6.24
C GLN A 276 -8.37 -11.09 -5.38
N HIS A 277 -9.19 -12.00 -5.91
CA HIS A 277 -9.62 -13.22 -5.20
C HIS A 277 -8.43 -14.09 -4.81
N VAL A 278 -7.49 -14.35 -5.72
CA VAL A 278 -6.27 -15.11 -5.45
C VAL A 278 -5.39 -14.43 -4.40
N THR A 279 -5.27 -13.10 -4.46
CA THR A 279 -4.53 -12.31 -3.48
C THR A 279 -5.15 -12.40 -2.09
N ASN A 280 -6.46 -12.29 -2.01
CA ASN A 280 -7.22 -12.42 -0.77
C ASN A 280 -6.99 -13.80 -0.11
N GLU A 281 -7.14 -14.86 -0.88
CA GLU A 281 -6.93 -16.23 -0.40
C GLU A 281 -5.47 -16.45 0.04
N SER A 282 -4.50 -15.93 -0.71
CA SER A 282 -3.08 -16.05 -0.37
C SER A 282 -2.78 -15.38 0.98
N LEU A 283 -3.25 -14.12 1.17
CA LEU A 283 -3.02 -13.39 2.42
C LEU A 283 -3.72 -14.05 3.62
N LEU A 284 -4.93 -14.56 3.42
CA LEU A 284 -5.66 -15.28 4.48
C LEU A 284 -4.97 -16.58 4.89
N ARG A 285 -4.41 -17.35 3.93
CA ARG A 285 -3.62 -18.56 4.24
C ARG A 285 -2.34 -18.21 4.97
N MET A 286 -1.57 -17.22 4.47
CA MET A 286 -0.37 -16.72 5.17
C MET A 286 -0.70 -16.27 6.59
N GLY A 287 -1.76 -15.49 6.79
CA GLY A 287 -2.19 -15.02 8.11
C GLY A 287 -2.52 -16.16 9.05
N ARG A 288 -3.29 -17.17 8.61
CA ARG A 288 -3.62 -18.35 9.41
C ARG A 288 -2.36 -19.16 9.78
N HIS A 289 -1.46 -19.37 8.82
CA HIS A 289 -0.19 -20.03 9.08
C HIS A 289 0.65 -19.30 10.13
N VAL A 290 0.84 -18.00 9.95
CA VAL A 290 1.61 -17.16 10.88
C VAL A 290 1.01 -17.18 12.29
N GLN A 291 -0.32 -17.11 12.40
CA GLN A 291 -0.99 -17.19 13.70
C GLN A 291 -0.78 -18.56 14.38
N GLN A 292 -0.90 -19.65 13.62
CA GLN A 292 -0.66 -21.00 14.14
C GLN A 292 0.78 -21.21 14.61
N GLN A 293 1.76 -20.65 13.88
CA GLN A 293 3.18 -20.80 14.20
C GLN A 293 3.64 -19.91 15.35
N THR A 294 3.01 -18.75 15.53
CA THR A 294 3.44 -17.75 16.51
C THR A 294 2.58 -17.73 17.76
N SER A 295 1.30 -18.12 17.65
CA SER A 295 0.26 -17.94 18.66
C SER A 295 0.09 -16.48 19.13
N GLU A 296 0.62 -15.51 18.35
CA GLU A 296 0.46 -14.09 18.66
C GLU A 296 -0.98 -13.63 18.37
N ARG A 297 -1.48 -12.70 19.15
CA ARG A 297 -2.84 -12.17 19.03
C ARG A 297 -2.92 -10.96 18.10
N GLN A 298 -1.80 -10.29 17.89
CA GLN A 298 -1.65 -9.12 17.03
C GLN A 298 -0.70 -9.43 15.87
N ILE A 299 -0.95 -8.79 14.72
CA ILE A 299 -0.05 -8.86 13.58
C ILE A 299 0.25 -7.47 13.04
N VAL A 300 1.49 -7.25 12.60
CA VAL A 300 1.91 -6.06 11.88
C VAL A 300 2.28 -6.40 10.44
N LEU A 301 1.89 -5.54 9.49
CA LEU A 301 2.06 -5.73 8.05
C LEU A 301 2.90 -4.61 7.42
N ALA A 302 3.83 -4.98 6.52
CA ALA A 302 4.56 -4.07 5.64
C ALA A 302 4.89 -4.74 4.29
N GLY A 303 5.57 -4.01 3.40
CA GLY A 303 5.79 -4.36 1.99
C GLY A 303 4.68 -3.82 1.10
N GLY A 304 4.95 -3.68 -0.19
CA GLY A 304 4.02 -3.07 -1.15
C GLY A 304 2.65 -3.74 -1.21
N VAL A 305 2.56 -5.06 -1.01
CA VAL A 305 1.29 -5.81 -0.99
C VAL A 305 0.43 -5.47 0.24
N ALA A 306 1.03 -5.02 1.35
CA ALA A 306 0.29 -4.56 2.53
C ALA A 306 -0.56 -3.29 2.26
N LEU A 307 -0.33 -2.59 1.14
CA LEU A 307 -1.19 -1.50 0.66
C LEU A 307 -2.47 -1.99 -0.02
N ASN A 308 -2.63 -3.31 -0.25
CA ASN A 308 -3.87 -3.90 -0.75
C ASN A 308 -4.90 -3.95 0.39
N CYS A 309 -5.59 -2.82 0.58
CA CYS A 309 -6.53 -2.63 1.69
C CYS A 309 -7.75 -3.57 1.64
N VAL A 310 -8.04 -4.22 0.50
CA VAL A 310 -9.09 -5.25 0.39
C VAL A 310 -8.62 -6.52 1.08
N ALA A 311 -7.43 -7.02 0.74
CA ALA A 311 -6.88 -8.24 1.35
C ALA A 311 -6.57 -8.05 2.85
N THR A 312 -6.00 -6.90 3.23
CA THR A 312 -5.72 -6.59 4.66
C THR A 312 -7.00 -6.38 5.47
N GLY A 313 -8.05 -5.79 4.87
CA GLY A 313 -9.37 -5.66 5.48
C GLY A 313 -10.05 -7.02 5.70
N LEU A 314 -9.91 -7.96 4.75
CA LEU A 314 -10.39 -9.34 4.91
C LEU A 314 -9.62 -10.07 6.01
N LEU A 315 -8.30 -9.91 6.10
CA LEU A 315 -7.51 -10.49 7.19
C LEU A 315 -7.98 -9.94 8.56
N ALA A 316 -8.22 -8.64 8.68
CA ALA A 316 -8.76 -8.03 9.89
C ALA A 316 -10.16 -8.55 10.24
N SER A 317 -11.03 -8.72 9.23
CA SER A 317 -12.39 -9.23 9.40
C SER A 317 -12.46 -10.73 9.68
N SER A 318 -11.43 -11.51 9.31
CA SER A 318 -11.36 -12.96 9.51
C SER A 318 -11.22 -13.39 10.96
N GLN A 319 -10.89 -12.46 11.85
CA GLN A 319 -10.64 -12.70 13.29
C GLN A 319 -9.51 -13.71 13.56
N THR A 320 -8.65 -13.97 12.56
CA THR A 320 -7.42 -14.76 12.74
C THR A 320 -6.49 -14.11 13.77
N PHE A 321 -6.46 -12.78 13.79
CA PHE A 321 -5.80 -11.97 14.81
C PHE A 321 -6.83 -11.03 15.46
N GLU A 322 -6.60 -10.66 16.71
CA GLU A 322 -7.45 -9.68 17.40
C GLU A 322 -7.24 -8.27 16.84
N GLN A 323 -6.02 -7.95 16.41
CA GLN A 323 -5.69 -6.66 15.81
C GLN A 323 -4.69 -6.84 14.66
N VAL A 324 -4.95 -6.12 13.56
CA VAL A 324 -4.09 -6.03 12.39
C VAL A 324 -3.63 -4.58 12.27
N TRP A 325 -2.33 -4.33 12.35
CA TRP A 325 -1.77 -3.01 12.16
C TRP A 325 -0.90 -2.98 10.92
N THR A 326 -1.17 -2.07 10.01
CA THR A 326 -0.41 -1.92 8.77
C THR A 326 0.34 -0.59 8.80
N GLN A 327 1.64 -0.63 8.47
CA GLN A 327 2.46 0.57 8.33
C GLN A 327 1.83 1.53 7.32
N PRO A 328 1.56 2.80 7.65
CA PRO A 328 0.99 3.78 6.72
C PRO A 328 1.81 3.95 5.43
N ALA A 329 3.13 3.91 5.54
CA ALA A 329 4.07 3.91 4.42
C ALA A 329 4.61 2.48 4.18
N ALA A 330 3.71 1.49 3.96
CA ALA A 330 4.09 0.08 3.90
C ALA A 330 5.04 -0.28 2.74
N GLY A 331 5.09 0.49 1.66
CA GLY A 331 6.04 0.30 0.56
C GLY A 331 7.46 0.74 0.90
N ASP A 332 8.32 0.83 -0.12
CA ASP A 332 9.76 1.10 0.01
C ASP A 332 10.09 2.42 0.73
N ALA A 333 9.23 3.43 0.64
CA ALA A 333 9.42 4.67 1.39
C ALA A 333 9.53 4.43 2.91
N GLY A 334 8.72 3.51 3.46
CA GLY A 334 8.81 3.11 4.86
C GLY A 334 10.09 2.38 5.21
N GLY A 335 10.79 1.81 4.22
CA GLY A 335 12.10 1.20 4.38
C GLY A 335 13.14 2.16 4.95
N ALA A 336 13.06 3.47 4.61
CA ALA A 336 13.92 4.50 5.19
C ALA A 336 13.75 4.56 6.72
N LEU A 337 12.52 4.64 7.20
CA LEU A 337 12.20 4.63 8.63
C LEU A 337 12.59 3.30 9.29
N GLY A 338 12.27 2.19 8.62
CA GLY A 338 12.58 0.86 9.11
C GLY A 338 14.07 0.59 9.24
N ALA A 339 14.89 1.06 8.30
CA ALA A 339 16.34 0.96 8.36
C ALA A 339 16.91 1.69 9.60
N ALA A 340 16.47 2.93 9.84
CA ALA A 340 16.89 3.70 11.00
C ALA A 340 16.47 3.02 12.32
N LEU A 341 15.22 2.59 12.44
CA LEU A 341 14.70 1.92 13.62
C LEU A 341 15.35 0.56 13.85
N SER A 342 15.58 -0.23 12.78
CA SER A 342 16.30 -1.50 12.87
C SER A 342 17.70 -1.30 13.39
N PHE A 343 18.42 -0.29 12.90
CA PHE A 343 19.76 0.01 13.37
C PHE A 343 19.77 0.40 14.86
N TRP A 344 18.86 1.25 15.29
CA TRP A 344 18.74 1.67 16.69
C TRP A 344 18.46 0.51 17.64
N HIS A 345 17.46 -0.31 17.34
CA HIS A 345 17.03 -1.36 18.24
C HIS A 345 17.86 -2.63 18.14
N HIS A 346 18.26 -3.04 16.92
CA HIS A 346 18.95 -4.30 16.69
C HIS A 346 20.47 -4.15 16.77
N GLU A 347 21.06 -3.19 16.00
CA GLU A 347 22.52 -3.04 15.96
C GLU A 347 23.06 -2.34 17.21
N LEU A 348 22.39 -1.27 17.67
CA LEU A 348 22.79 -0.57 18.89
C LEU A 348 22.19 -1.17 20.15
N GLY A 349 21.29 -2.17 20.04
CA GLY A 349 20.70 -2.90 21.15
C GLY A 349 19.81 -2.05 22.08
N GLN A 350 19.34 -0.89 21.62
CA GLN A 350 18.60 0.04 22.46
C GLN A 350 17.18 -0.45 22.76
N PRO A 351 16.65 -0.20 23.97
CA PRO A 351 15.31 -0.62 24.36
C PRO A 351 14.24 0.07 23.53
N ARG A 352 13.12 -0.63 23.31
CA ARG A 352 11.92 -0.06 22.68
C ARG A 352 10.97 0.49 23.73
N VAL A 353 10.44 1.67 23.47
CA VAL A 353 9.34 2.26 24.25
C VAL A 353 8.10 2.28 23.35
N VAL A 354 7.11 1.46 23.71
CA VAL A 354 5.83 1.39 22.98
C VAL A 354 5.03 2.66 23.24
N GLN A 355 4.58 3.31 22.16
CA GLN A 355 3.76 4.52 22.22
C GLN A 355 2.29 4.20 21.96
N GLN A 356 1.40 4.92 22.63
CA GLN A 356 -0.05 4.85 22.39
C GLN A 356 -0.54 6.19 21.82
N PRO A 357 -1.39 6.17 20.78
CA PRO A 357 -1.97 5.00 20.09
C PRO A 357 -1.00 4.29 19.14
N ASP A 358 0.08 4.91 18.73
CA ASP A 358 1.27 4.39 18.01
C ASP A 358 2.29 5.53 17.76
N ALA A 359 3.51 5.18 17.31
CA ALA A 359 4.57 6.16 17.09
C ALA A 359 4.47 6.89 15.73
N MET A 360 3.54 6.49 14.83
CA MET A 360 3.35 7.16 13.55
C MET A 360 2.59 8.48 13.64
N ARG A 361 1.97 8.77 14.79
CA ARG A 361 1.29 10.07 15.05
C ARG A 361 0.29 10.45 13.94
N GLY A 362 -0.55 9.50 13.49
CA GLY A 362 -1.48 9.72 12.39
C GLY A 362 -0.81 9.79 11.00
N ALA A 363 0.43 9.31 10.88
CA ALA A 363 1.33 9.43 9.71
C ALA A 363 1.81 10.87 9.44
N PHE A 364 1.50 11.84 10.29
CA PHE A 364 1.88 13.25 10.12
C PHE A 364 3.35 13.48 10.51
N LEU A 365 4.27 12.97 9.67
CA LEU A 365 5.71 12.97 9.90
C LEU A 365 6.49 13.85 8.92
N GLY A 366 5.82 14.40 7.89
CA GLY A 366 6.42 15.16 6.80
C GLY A 366 6.30 16.67 6.95
N PRO A 367 6.67 17.43 5.90
CA PRO A 367 6.70 18.89 5.89
C PRO A 367 5.40 19.55 6.34
N SER A 368 5.52 20.58 7.16
CA SER A 368 4.37 21.29 7.74
C SER A 368 4.02 22.56 6.99
N ILE A 369 2.72 22.78 6.76
CA ILE A 369 2.18 24.10 6.43
C ILE A 369 1.62 24.71 7.72
N PRO A 370 2.27 25.73 8.27
CA PRO A 370 1.89 26.32 9.54
C PRO A 370 0.54 27.04 9.44
N SER A 371 -0.16 27.13 10.55
CA SER A 371 -1.43 27.88 10.65
C SER A 371 -1.26 29.35 10.23
N HIS A 372 -0.15 29.96 10.64
CA HIS A 372 0.25 31.32 10.27
C HIS A 372 1.73 31.33 9.89
N GLY A 373 2.11 32.11 8.90
CA GLY A 373 3.51 32.26 8.47
C GLY A 373 3.64 33.35 7.42
N ASP A 374 4.55 34.33 7.68
CA ASP A 374 4.77 35.50 6.80
C ASP A 374 5.27 35.09 5.41
N SER A 375 6.04 34.00 5.31
CA SER A 375 6.53 33.46 4.04
C SER A 375 5.41 32.96 3.13
N ASP A 376 4.46 32.20 3.67
CA ASP A 376 3.29 31.69 2.91
C ASP A 376 2.37 32.86 2.54
N ASP A 377 2.17 33.85 3.43
CA ASP A 377 1.40 35.06 3.15
C ASP A 377 2.01 35.84 2.00
N ALA A 378 3.32 36.08 2.04
CA ALA A 378 4.03 36.81 0.99
C ALA A 378 3.96 36.04 -0.35
N LEU A 379 4.11 34.74 -0.33
CA LEU A 379 4.00 33.87 -1.49
C LEU A 379 2.59 33.93 -2.10
N LEU A 380 1.56 33.71 -1.31
CA LEU A 380 0.16 33.72 -1.75
C LEU A 380 -0.24 35.10 -2.30
N ARG A 381 0.18 36.23 -1.67
CA ARG A 381 -0.04 37.56 -2.22
C ARG A 381 0.64 37.76 -3.57
N ARG A 382 1.87 37.26 -3.73
CA ARG A 382 2.59 37.30 -5.02
C ARG A 382 1.86 36.56 -6.11
N LEU A 383 1.19 35.42 -5.76
CA LEU A 383 0.36 34.62 -6.66
C LEU A 383 -1.03 35.27 -6.92
N GLY A 384 -1.34 36.42 -6.28
CA GLY A 384 -2.62 37.10 -6.40
C GLY A 384 -3.76 36.46 -5.60
N ALA A 385 -3.47 35.61 -4.64
CA ALA A 385 -4.48 34.95 -3.83
C ALA A 385 -5.19 35.93 -2.90
N VAL A 386 -6.50 35.74 -2.75
CA VAL A 386 -7.36 36.47 -1.80
C VAL A 386 -7.91 35.48 -0.79
N TRP A 387 -7.76 35.77 0.51
CA TRP A 387 -8.21 34.89 1.57
C TRP A 387 -8.77 35.61 2.78
N GLU A 388 -9.53 34.87 3.59
CA GLU A 388 -9.93 35.22 4.93
C GLU A 388 -9.08 34.43 5.94
N SER A 389 -8.54 35.04 6.97
CA SER A 389 -7.82 34.37 8.05
C SER A 389 -8.79 34.03 9.17
N LEU A 390 -8.89 32.74 9.50
CA LEU A 390 -9.82 32.21 10.50
C LEU A 390 -9.05 31.44 11.59
N ALA A 391 -9.46 31.61 12.85
CA ALA A 391 -9.01 30.70 13.90
C ALA A 391 -9.59 29.29 13.71
N ASP A 392 -9.02 28.28 14.38
CA ASP A 392 -9.36 26.86 14.17
C ASP A 392 -10.85 26.56 14.26
N VAL A 393 -11.52 27.03 15.31
CA VAL A 393 -12.95 26.73 15.54
C VAL A 393 -13.85 27.34 14.46
N PRO A 394 -13.75 28.66 14.11
CA PRO A 394 -14.45 29.23 12.96
C PRO A 394 -14.10 28.57 11.63
N LEU A 395 -12.84 28.18 11.42
CA LEU A 395 -12.40 27.53 10.19
C LEU A 395 -13.03 26.13 10.05
N GLN A 396 -13.04 25.34 11.12
CA GLN A 396 -13.74 24.05 11.15
C GLN A 396 -15.23 24.19 10.82
N GLN A 397 -15.90 25.20 11.41
CA GLN A 397 -17.31 25.50 11.11
C GLN A 397 -17.47 25.86 9.63
N ARG A 398 -16.64 26.76 9.11
CA ARG A 398 -16.70 27.17 7.71
C ARG A 398 -16.53 26.00 6.74
N ILE A 399 -15.56 25.11 6.99
CA ILE A 399 -15.36 23.91 6.19
C ILE A 399 -16.61 23.02 6.22
N ALA A 400 -17.19 22.78 7.41
CA ALA A 400 -18.40 21.97 7.56
C ALA A 400 -19.59 22.58 6.82
N ASP A 401 -19.80 23.91 6.90
CA ASP A 401 -20.85 24.63 6.18
C ASP A 401 -20.71 24.49 4.67
N GLU A 402 -19.48 24.65 4.15
CA GLU A 402 -19.22 24.54 2.72
C GLU A 402 -19.46 23.12 2.20
N ILE A 403 -19.00 22.08 2.94
CA ILE A 403 -19.23 20.68 2.57
C ILE A 403 -20.75 20.37 2.63
N ALA A 404 -21.47 20.82 3.67
CA ALA A 404 -22.90 20.63 3.79
C ALA A 404 -23.71 21.31 2.69
N ALA A 405 -23.17 22.40 2.11
CA ALA A 405 -23.73 23.07 0.94
C ALA A 405 -23.36 22.39 -0.40
N GLY A 406 -22.75 21.19 -0.38
CA GLY A 406 -22.35 20.43 -1.57
C GLY A 406 -21.10 20.95 -2.27
N ARG A 407 -20.30 21.84 -1.62
CA ARG A 407 -19.05 22.34 -2.16
C ARG A 407 -17.88 21.43 -1.83
N ILE A 408 -16.86 21.46 -2.70
CA ILE A 408 -15.64 20.67 -2.57
C ILE A 408 -14.56 21.55 -1.93
N VAL A 409 -14.00 21.09 -0.80
CA VAL A 409 -13.02 21.83 -0.02
C VAL A 409 -11.67 21.10 -0.03
N ALA A 410 -10.60 21.74 -0.54
CA ALA A 410 -9.24 21.25 -0.39
C ALA A 410 -8.60 21.78 0.90
N VAL A 411 -7.85 20.91 1.58
CA VAL A 411 -7.15 21.25 2.84
C VAL A 411 -5.67 20.93 2.68
N ALA A 412 -4.80 21.92 2.94
CA ALA A 412 -3.36 21.81 3.05
C ALA A 412 -2.91 22.48 4.34
N ARG A 413 -2.76 21.68 5.44
CA ARG A 413 -2.55 22.22 6.78
C ARG A 413 -1.76 21.26 7.68
N GLY A 414 -0.91 21.84 8.54
CA GLY A 414 -0.08 21.08 9.47
C GLY A 414 0.92 20.17 8.79
N PRO A 415 1.50 19.19 9.51
CA PRO A 415 2.42 18.23 8.96
C PRO A 415 1.79 17.38 7.86
N MET A 416 2.60 17.03 6.86
CA MET A 416 2.19 16.17 5.76
C MET A 416 2.24 14.69 6.16
N GLU A 417 1.40 13.89 5.55
CA GLU A 417 1.41 12.45 5.71
C GLU A 417 2.64 11.80 5.08
N PHE A 418 3.31 10.91 5.82
CA PHE A 418 4.33 10.00 5.30
C PHE A 418 3.65 8.71 4.83
N GLY A 419 3.70 8.47 3.51
CA GLY A 419 3.02 7.36 2.84
C GLY A 419 2.10 7.82 1.69
N PRO A 420 1.43 6.85 1.01
CA PRO A 420 0.68 7.14 -0.22
C PRO A 420 -0.73 7.69 0.02
N ARG A 421 -1.20 7.73 1.28
CA ARG A 421 -2.57 8.12 1.62
C ARG A 421 -2.62 9.54 2.19
N ALA A 422 -3.60 10.32 1.74
CA ALA A 422 -3.95 11.58 2.38
C ALA A 422 -4.93 11.28 3.53
N LEU A 423 -4.61 11.75 4.72
CA LEU A 423 -5.30 11.43 5.97
C LEU A 423 -5.86 12.68 6.66
N GLY A 424 -5.90 13.81 5.96
CA GLY A 424 -6.47 15.08 6.45
C GLY A 424 -5.48 16.25 6.44
N GLY A 425 -4.18 16.02 6.27
CA GLY A 425 -3.17 17.07 6.15
C GLY A 425 -3.10 17.67 4.73
N ARG A 426 -3.28 16.84 3.71
CA ARG A 426 -3.27 17.18 2.28
C ARG A 426 -4.43 16.49 1.57
N SER A 427 -5.67 16.93 1.86
CA SER A 427 -6.90 16.24 1.47
C SER A 427 -7.84 17.11 0.66
N ILE A 428 -8.64 16.49 -0.20
CA ILE A 428 -9.83 17.09 -0.80
C ILE A 428 -11.04 16.41 -0.17
N LEU A 429 -11.94 17.22 0.36
CA LEU A 429 -13.12 16.82 1.13
C LEU A 429 -14.41 17.14 0.37
N GLY A 430 -15.44 16.32 0.52
CA GLY A 430 -16.75 16.52 -0.08
C GLY A 430 -17.86 15.85 0.71
N ASP A 431 -19.12 16.10 0.35
CA ASP A 431 -20.28 15.50 1.00
C ASP A 431 -20.44 14.03 0.56
N ALA A 432 -20.38 13.10 1.52
CA ALA A 432 -20.57 11.68 1.24
C ALA A 432 -22.00 11.29 0.85
N ARG A 433 -22.98 12.13 1.18
CA ARG A 433 -24.43 11.93 0.91
C ARG A 433 -24.80 12.30 -0.54
N ASP A 434 -24.00 13.13 -1.21
CA ASP A 434 -24.26 13.58 -2.58
C ASP A 434 -23.92 12.46 -3.59
N PRO A 435 -24.90 11.89 -4.31
CA PRO A 435 -24.66 10.81 -5.25
C PRO A 435 -23.82 11.23 -6.47
N GLU A 436 -23.74 12.53 -6.79
CA GLU A 436 -22.94 13.04 -7.90
C GLU A 436 -21.50 13.39 -7.50
N MET A 437 -21.19 13.46 -6.19
CA MET A 437 -19.91 13.89 -5.68
C MET A 437 -18.76 13.05 -6.24
N GLN A 438 -18.92 11.72 -6.31
CA GLN A 438 -17.91 10.82 -6.86
C GLN A 438 -17.59 11.18 -8.33
N SER A 439 -18.59 11.36 -9.13
CA SER A 439 -18.42 11.69 -10.56
C SER A 439 -17.78 13.07 -10.73
N ARG A 440 -18.29 14.07 -10.02
CA ARG A 440 -17.72 15.45 -10.05
C ARG A 440 -16.25 15.46 -9.68
N MET A 441 -15.87 14.81 -8.59
CA MET A 441 -14.48 14.80 -8.12
C MET A 441 -13.56 14.02 -9.07
N ASN A 442 -13.99 12.88 -9.65
CA ASN A 442 -13.18 12.12 -10.59
C ASN A 442 -12.97 12.88 -11.90
N LEU A 443 -14.03 13.43 -12.48
CA LEU A 443 -13.98 14.04 -13.83
C LEU A 443 -13.41 15.46 -13.80
N LYS A 444 -13.78 16.29 -12.78
CA LYS A 444 -13.52 17.72 -12.79
C LYS A 444 -12.32 18.15 -11.93
N ILE A 445 -11.86 17.27 -11.05
CA ILE A 445 -10.72 17.56 -10.17
C ILE A 445 -9.58 16.58 -10.41
N LYS A 446 -9.88 15.28 -10.39
CA LYS A 446 -8.85 14.24 -10.53
C LYS A 446 -8.47 13.95 -11.99
N PHE A 447 -9.30 14.31 -12.95
CA PHE A 447 -9.11 14.01 -14.39
C PHE A 447 -8.76 12.53 -14.62
N ARG A 448 -9.54 11.63 -14.04
CA ARG A 448 -9.26 10.20 -14.02
C ARG A 448 -10.51 9.36 -14.24
N GLU A 449 -10.32 8.05 -14.31
CA GLU A 449 -11.34 7.05 -14.54
C GLU A 449 -12.47 7.14 -13.48
N SER A 450 -13.74 7.12 -13.93
CA SER A 450 -14.92 7.29 -13.07
C SER A 450 -15.16 6.11 -12.11
N PHE A 451 -14.61 4.91 -12.42
CA PHE A 451 -14.80 3.72 -11.59
C PHE A 451 -14.03 3.78 -10.25
N ARG A 452 -13.08 4.70 -10.10
CA ARG A 452 -12.25 4.78 -8.89
C ARG A 452 -13.06 5.29 -7.70
N PRO A 453 -13.10 4.53 -6.58
CA PRO A 453 -13.83 4.94 -5.39
C PRO A 453 -13.10 6.05 -4.63
N PHE A 454 -13.84 6.74 -3.77
CA PHE A 454 -13.28 7.61 -2.72
C PHE A 454 -13.43 6.95 -1.36
N ALA A 455 -12.61 7.40 -0.41
CA ALA A 455 -12.60 6.89 0.94
C ALA A 455 -13.50 7.74 1.85
N PRO A 456 -14.26 7.14 2.79
CA PRO A 456 -14.89 7.87 3.88
C PRO A 456 -13.88 8.27 4.96
N MET A 457 -13.99 9.51 5.46
CA MET A 457 -13.59 9.89 6.82
C MET A 457 -14.81 9.85 7.70
N VAL A 458 -14.72 9.19 8.85
CA VAL A 458 -15.83 9.02 9.81
C VAL A 458 -15.33 9.24 11.23
N LEU A 459 -16.14 9.84 12.10
CA LEU A 459 -15.84 9.94 13.52
C LEU A 459 -15.66 8.55 14.13
N VAL A 460 -14.59 8.34 14.91
CA VAL A 460 -14.28 7.04 15.52
C VAL A 460 -15.43 6.52 16.38
N GLU A 461 -16.11 7.41 17.10
CA GLU A 461 -17.26 7.11 17.95
C GLU A 461 -18.51 6.68 17.18
N ASP A 462 -18.59 6.97 15.88
CA ASP A 462 -19.76 6.64 15.04
C ASP A 462 -19.45 5.57 14.00
N VAL A 463 -18.22 5.10 13.88
CA VAL A 463 -17.78 4.24 12.76
C VAL A 463 -18.64 2.98 12.61
N THR A 464 -19.07 2.37 13.73
CA THR A 464 -19.91 1.16 13.74
C THR A 464 -21.37 1.40 13.30
N GLN A 465 -21.80 2.67 13.24
CA GLN A 465 -23.12 3.03 12.71
C GLN A 465 -23.16 2.97 11.18
N TYR A 466 -22.00 3.08 10.53
CA TYR A 466 -21.87 3.12 9.07
C TYR A 466 -21.19 1.90 8.47
N PHE A 467 -20.24 1.29 9.18
CA PHE A 467 -19.40 0.22 8.66
C PHE A 467 -19.32 -0.96 9.65
N ASP A 468 -19.28 -2.19 9.11
CA ASP A 468 -19.11 -3.41 9.90
C ASP A 468 -17.63 -3.60 10.28
N VAL A 469 -17.11 -2.68 11.08
CA VAL A 469 -15.69 -2.68 11.48
C VAL A 469 -15.44 -3.64 12.64
N THR A 470 -14.24 -4.26 12.64
CA THR A 470 -13.74 -5.11 13.72
C THR A 470 -12.72 -4.40 14.60
N GLN A 471 -12.11 -3.32 14.09
CA GLN A 471 -11.10 -2.50 14.76
C GLN A 471 -11.04 -1.08 14.18
N GLU A 472 -10.31 -0.18 14.81
CA GLU A 472 -10.00 1.16 14.25
C GLU A 472 -9.22 1.06 12.94
N SER A 473 -9.45 2.03 12.04
CA SER A 473 -8.78 2.15 10.74
C SER A 473 -8.27 3.58 10.51
N PRO A 474 -7.28 4.06 11.28
CA PRO A 474 -6.85 5.46 11.19
C PRO A 474 -6.09 5.77 9.89
N TYR A 475 -5.49 4.76 9.24
CA TYR A 475 -4.55 4.92 8.10
C TYR A 475 -5.15 4.57 6.74
N MET A 476 -6.48 4.33 6.66
CA MET A 476 -7.14 4.04 5.37
C MET A 476 -6.56 2.81 4.66
N LEU A 477 -6.18 1.78 5.43
CA LEU A 477 -5.55 0.54 4.95
C LEU A 477 -6.42 -0.70 5.17
N LEU A 478 -7.67 -0.52 5.60
CA LEU A 478 -8.65 -1.58 5.79
C LEU A 478 -9.94 -1.23 5.05
N VAL A 479 -10.48 -2.19 4.31
CA VAL A 479 -11.78 -2.11 3.66
C VAL A 479 -12.78 -2.87 4.50
N TYR A 480 -13.94 -2.26 4.72
CA TYR A 480 -15.05 -2.84 5.46
C TYR A 480 -16.38 -2.68 4.72
N PRO A 481 -17.35 -3.57 4.92
CA PRO A 481 -18.70 -3.40 4.38
C PRO A 481 -19.41 -2.22 5.02
N VAL A 482 -20.23 -1.53 4.24
CA VAL A 482 -21.27 -0.62 4.78
C VAL A 482 -22.32 -1.46 5.50
N THR A 483 -22.76 -1.03 6.69
CA THR A 483 -23.76 -1.78 7.49
C THR A 483 -25.07 -1.99 6.72
N ALA A 484 -25.72 -3.13 6.92
CA ALA A 484 -26.96 -3.46 6.24
C ALA A 484 -28.06 -2.40 6.43
N ALA A 485 -28.09 -1.73 7.58
CA ALA A 485 -29.06 -0.66 7.90
C ALA A 485 -28.89 0.60 7.02
N ARG A 486 -27.70 0.80 6.43
CA ARG A 486 -27.38 1.96 5.59
C ARG A 486 -27.48 1.65 4.08
N ARG A 487 -27.62 0.38 3.72
CA ARG A 487 -27.71 -0.03 2.31
C ARG A 487 -29.09 0.32 1.75
N THR A 488 -29.11 0.84 0.53
CA THR A 488 -30.33 1.12 -0.25
C THR A 488 -30.30 0.25 -1.50
N GLY A 489 -31.47 -0.31 -1.92
CA GLY A 489 -31.59 -1.16 -3.11
C GLY A 489 -31.74 -2.66 -2.78
N LEU A 490 -32.04 -3.46 -3.81
CA LEU A 490 -32.17 -4.91 -3.71
C LEU A 490 -30.78 -5.55 -3.55
N VAL A 491 -30.50 -6.07 -2.36
CA VAL A 491 -29.32 -6.87 -2.10
C VAL A 491 -29.53 -8.26 -2.68
N THR A 492 -28.84 -8.63 -3.75
CA THR A 492 -28.78 -10.02 -4.21
C THR A 492 -27.75 -10.78 -3.40
N SER A 493 -27.99 -12.07 -3.14
CA SER A 493 -27.13 -12.93 -2.30
C SER A 493 -25.72 -13.15 -2.87
N SER A 494 -25.45 -12.73 -4.11
CA SER A 494 -24.15 -12.81 -4.79
C SER A 494 -23.21 -11.61 -4.53
N ASP A 495 -23.66 -10.57 -3.83
CA ASP A 495 -22.93 -9.30 -3.72
C ASP A 495 -21.93 -9.24 -2.55
N ALA A 496 -21.77 -10.31 -1.77
CA ALA A 496 -20.91 -10.29 -0.58
C ALA A 496 -19.52 -10.88 -0.83
N VAL A 497 -18.55 -10.04 -1.15
CA VAL A 497 -17.11 -10.39 -1.11
C VAL A 497 -16.62 -10.62 0.33
N PHE A 498 -17.33 -10.09 1.33
CA PHE A 498 -17.01 -10.26 2.74
C PHE A 498 -17.96 -11.26 3.40
N PRO A 499 -17.45 -12.20 4.25
CA PRO A 499 -18.30 -13.10 5.00
C PRO A 499 -19.20 -12.28 5.93
N THR A 500 -20.52 -12.41 5.76
CA THR A 500 -21.49 -11.84 6.68
C THR A 500 -21.32 -12.50 8.05
N ARG A 501 -21.28 -11.73 9.15
CA ARG A 501 -21.27 -12.27 10.51
C ARG A 501 -22.38 -13.31 10.66
N PRO A 502 -22.10 -14.50 11.25
CA PRO A 502 -23.18 -15.38 11.70
C PRO A 502 -24.01 -14.59 12.72
N ARG A 503 -25.32 -14.53 12.51
CA ARG A 503 -26.24 -14.00 13.53
C ARG A 503 -26.10 -14.90 14.76
N GLU A 504 -25.75 -14.36 15.91
CA GLU A 504 -25.93 -15.01 17.21
C GLU A 504 -27.42 -15.27 17.40
N GLY A 505 -27.82 -16.52 17.30
CA GLY A 505 -29.19 -16.96 17.50
C GLY A 505 -29.45 -18.37 16.98
N SER A 506 -29.29 -19.34 17.90
CA SER A 506 -29.89 -20.68 17.88
C SER A 506 -29.69 -21.60 16.68
N ALA A 507 -28.75 -22.54 16.82
CA ALA A 507 -28.97 -23.93 16.38
C ALA A 507 -28.10 -24.86 17.25
N SER A 508 -28.73 -25.59 18.12
CA SER A 508 -28.17 -26.74 18.83
C SER A 508 -27.82 -27.82 17.80
N ILE A 509 -26.54 -28.10 17.63
CA ILE A 509 -26.08 -29.28 16.87
C ILE A 509 -26.03 -30.45 17.83
N THR A 510 -26.94 -31.39 17.63
CA THR A 510 -26.93 -32.71 18.28
C THR A 510 -25.81 -33.52 17.66
N VAL A 511 -24.78 -33.86 18.45
CA VAL A 511 -23.72 -34.76 18.04
C VAL A 511 -24.26 -36.22 18.15
N ALA A 512 -24.38 -36.87 17.02
CA ALA A 512 -24.57 -38.34 16.97
C ALA A 512 -23.20 -39.04 16.92
N ASN A 513 -22.98 -39.95 17.87
CA ASN A 513 -21.79 -40.78 17.98
C ASN A 513 -21.62 -41.74 16.78
N GLY A 514 -20.38 -41.96 16.35
CA GLY A 514 -20.06 -43.14 15.59
C GLY A 514 -18.73 -43.14 14.83
N GLU A 515 -17.75 -43.74 15.45
CA GLU A 515 -16.63 -44.54 14.90
C GLU A 515 -15.45 -43.86 14.17
N LEU A 516 -14.30 -44.01 14.84
CA LEU A 516 -12.93 -43.87 14.33
C LEU A 516 -12.63 -44.97 13.30
N LEU A 517 -12.08 -44.60 12.16
CA LEU A 517 -11.13 -45.42 11.44
C LEU A 517 -9.91 -44.58 11.05
N GLY A 518 -8.78 -44.98 11.59
CA GLY A 518 -7.51 -44.28 11.41
C GLY A 518 -6.87 -44.55 10.06
N ALA A 519 -6.24 -43.52 9.52
CA ALA A 519 -5.11 -43.64 8.61
C ALA A 519 -4.18 -42.47 8.89
N THR A 520 -3.11 -42.77 9.59
CA THR A 520 -1.93 -41.91 9.75
C THR A 520 -1.16 -41.91 8.44
N VAL A 521 -1.08 -40.77 7.78
CA VAL A 521 -0.01 -40.48 6.83
C VAL A 521 0.64 -39.19 7.29
N THR A 522 1.77 -39.33 7.97
CA THR A 522 2.69 -38.25 8.30
C THR A 522 3.61 -38.04 7.11
N GLU A 523 3.46 -36.92 6.40
CA GLU A 523 4.56 -36.31 5.67
C GLU A 523 4.45 -34.78 5.87
N SER A 524 5.26 -34.29 6.78
CA SER A 524 5.49 -32.87 7.03
C SER A 524 6.43 -32.34 5.96
N ALA A 525 5.90 -31.59 5.00
CA ALA A 525 6.71 -30.73 4.14
C ALA A 525 6.88 -29.39 4.85
N THR A 526 7.98 -29.22 5.53
CA THR A 526 8.39 -27.98 6.18
C THR A 526 8.99 -27.00 5.19
N TRP A 527 8.79 -25.73 5.46
CA TRP A 527 9.58 -24.65 4.86
C TRP A 527 11.07 -24.92 5.14
N PRO A 528 12.00 -24.67 4.20
CA PRO A 528 13.42 -24.91 4.47
C PRO A 528 13.89 -23.95 5.56
N CYS A 529 14.16 -24.49 6.75
CA CYS A 529 14.78 -23.75 7.85
C CYS A 529 16.26 -23.53 7.55
N ASN A 530 16.67 -22.25 7.40
CA ASN A 530 18.09 -21.88 7.48
C ASN A 530 18.42 -21.51 8.93
N GLY A 531 18.67 -22.49 9.75
CA GLY A 531 19.30 -22.35 11.06
C GLY A 531 20.81 -22.20 10.91
N GLY A 532 21.30 -20.96 10.83
CA GLY A 532 22.72 -20.63 10.83
C GLY A 532 23.03 -19.59 11.86
N THR A 533 23.21 -19.99 13.11
CA THR A 533 23.89 -19.19 14.14
C THR A 533 25.34 -18.93 13.71
N ARG A 534 25.64 -17.72 13.28
CA ARG A 534 27.04 -17.27 13.14
C ARG A 534 27.52 -16.66 14.46
N SER A 535 28.26 -17.44 15.23
CA SER A 535 29.17 -16.94 16.25
C SER A 535 30.37 -16.26 15.57
N ARG A 536 30.78 -15.11 16.10
CA ARG A 536 32.04 -14.44 15.75
C ARG A 536 33.22 -15.35 16.10
N HIS A 537 34.13 -15.58 15.13
CA HIS A 537 35.58 -15.60 15.40
C HIS A 537 36.42 -15.44 14.12
N SER A 538 37.37 -14.58 14.24
CA SER A 538 38.65 -14.28 13.58
C SER A 538 39.22 -15.21 12.49
N HIS A 539 39.72 -14.54 11.43
CA HIS A 539 40.88 -14.81 10.56
C HIS A 539 41.49 -16.22 10.44
N GLY A 540 41.54 -16.71 9.23
CA GLY A 540 42.42 -17.81 8.83
C GLY A 540 42.19 -18.24 7.38
N HIS A 541 43.12 -17.93 6.50
CA HIS A 541 43.21 -18.48 5.15
C HIS A 541 43.28 -20.01 5.22
N VAL A 542 42.50 -20.71 4.36
CA VAL A 542 42.95 -21.89 3.60
C VAL A 542 41.98 -22.12 2.46
N ALA A 543 42.50 -22.26 1.27
CA ALA A 543 41.80 -22.71 0.08
C ALA A 543 41.72 -24.24 0.12
N ASP A 544 40.53 -24.80 -0.08
CA ASP A 544 40.37 -26.17 -0.53
C ASP A 544 39.22 -26.32 -1.52
N SER A 545 39.59 -26.83 -2.68
CA SER A 545 38.75 -27.14 -3.81
C SER A 545 37.88 -28.36 -3.51
N VAL A 546 36.55 -28.22 -3.53
CA VAL A 546 35.63 -29.36 -3.54
C VAL A 546 34.98 -29.47 -4.92
N THR A 547 35.40 -30.50 -5.63
CA THR A 547 34.84 -30.96 -6.90
C THR A 547 33.51 -31.70 -6.62
N VAL A 548 32.37 -31.19 -7.08
CA VAL A 548 31.11 -31.90 -7.04
C VAL A 548 30.82 -32.48 -8.43
N ALA A 549 30.74 -33.78 -8.51
CA ALA A 549 30.36 -34.54 -9.72
C ALA A 549 28.84 -34.42 -9.98
N PRO A 550 28.40 -34.41 -11.23
CA PRO A 550 26.98 -34.32 -11.57
C PRO A 550 26.27 -35.65 -11.41
N THR A 551 25.26 -35.75 -10.56
CA THR A 551 24.36 -36.87 -10.45
C THR A 551 23.29 -36.78 -11.53
N LYS A 552 23.25 -37.78 -12.42
CA LYS A 552 22.18 -37.96 -13.41
C LYS A 552 20.87 -38.36 -12.71
N LEU A 553 19.84 -37.53 -12.86
CA LEU A 553 18.46 -37.93 -12.55
C LEU A 553 17.85 -38.63 -13.75
N THR A 554 17.53 -39.94 -13.56
CA THR A 554 16.73 -40.72 -14.48
C THR A 554 15.25 -40.41 -14.23
N VAL A 555 14.56 -39.97 -15.26
CA VAL A 555 13.11 -39.80 -15.26
C VAL A 555 12.46 -41.19 -15.44
N THR A 556 11.72 -41.66 -14.45
CA THR A 556 10.81 -42.79 -14.56
C THR A 556 9.40 -42.30 -14.85
N GLU A 557 8.78 -42.87 -15.88
CA GLU A 557 7.41 -42.59 -16.31
C GLU A 557 6.41 -42.93 -15.20
N ALA A 558 5.42 -42.05 -15.02
CA ALA A 558 4.31 -42.23 -14.09
C ALA A 558 3.27 -43.18 -14.65
N PRO A 559 2.63 -44.03 -13.80
CA PRO A 559 1.56 -44.93 -14.24
C PRO A 559 0.26 -44.16 -14.47
N THR A 560 -0.42 -44.53 -15.54
CA THR A 560 -1.77 -44.10 -15.90
C THR A 560 -2.79 -44.50 -14.83
N LEU A 561 -3.45 -43.52 -14.23
CA LEU A 561 -4.60 -43.71 -13.36
C LEU A 561 -5.89 -43.69 -14.18
N SER A 562 -6.70 -44.75 -13.94
CA SER A 562 -8.04 -44.95 -14.46
C SER A 562 -9.04 -43.95 -13.91
N ASP A 563 -9.98 -43.49 -14.75
CA ASP A 563 -11.16 -42.69 -14.46
C ASP A 563 -11.90 -43.07 -13.18
N PRO A 564 -12.25 -42.10 -12.34
CA PRO A 564 -13.46 -42.21 -11.54
C PRO A 564 -14.48 -41.19 -12.06
N SER A 565 -15.49 -41.71 -12.71
CA SER A 565 -16.74 -41.03 -13.04
C SER A 565 -17.46 -40.57 -11.77
N ASP A 566 -18.11 -39.41 -11.87
CA ASP A 566 -19.17 -38.84 -11.05
C ASP A 566 -18.80 -38.26 -9.70
N ASN A 567 -18.51 -36.95 -9.76
CA ASN A 567 -19.06 -35.94 -8.82
C ASN A 567 -19.13 -34.60 -9.53
N SER A 568 -20.20 -34.42 -10.29
CA SER A 568 -20.56 -33.11 -10.85
C SER A 568 -21.05 -32.19 -9.74
N VAL A 569 -20.14 -31.41 -9.14
CA VAL A 569 -20.52 -30.10 -8.57
C VAL A 569 -20.76 -29.21 -9.78
N SER A 570 -22.02 -29.07 -10.15
CA SER A 570 -22.44 -28.13 -11.20
C SER A 570 -22.15 -26.70 -10.70
N ASP A 571 -21.02 -26.12 -11.13
CA ASP A 571 -20.83 -24.67 -11.22
C ASP A 571 -21.85 -24.14 -12.23
N THR A 572 -23.10 -24.02 -11.83
CA THR A 572 -24.07 -23.21 -12.55
C THR A 572 -23.69 -21.75 -12.33
N LEU A 573 -22.77 -21.24 -13.15
CA LEU A 573 -22.60 -19.82 -13.41
C LEU A 573 -23.95 -19.29 -13.90
N GLU A 574 -24.72 -18.67 -13.00
CA GLU A 574 -25.96 -17.99 -13.37
C GLU A 574 -25.62 -16.95 -14.44
N THR A 575 -26.14 -17.16 -15.64
CA THR A 575 -26.13 -16.14 -16.69
C THR A 575 -26.85 -14.92 -16.16
N PRO A 576 -26.35 -13.68 -16.43
CA PRO A 576 -27.01 -12.46 -15.99
C PRO A 576 -28.47 -12.48 -16.43
N VAL A 577 -29.38 -12.27 -15.48
CA VAL A 577 -30.80 -12.06 -15.78
C VAL A 577 -30.84 -10.86 -16.74
N SER A 578 -31.39 -11.04 -17.94
CA SER A 578 -31.43 -10.00 -18.96
C SER A 578 -32.12 -8.74 -18.41
N GLY A 579 -31.37 -7.63 -18.34
CA GLY A 579 -31.88 -6.33 -17.86
C GLY A 579 -31.30 -5.83 -16.53
N GLN A 580 -30.45 -6.59 -15.81
CA GLN A 580 -29.72 -6.05 -14.66
C GLN A 580 -28.44 -5.33 -15.10
N PRO A 581 -28.14 -4.14 -14.54
CA PRO A 581 -26.89 -3.44 -14.81
C PRO A 581 -25.70 -4.27 -14.33
N PHE A 582 -24.63 -4.28 -15.14
CA PHE A 582 -23.43 -5.08 -14.88
C PHE A 582 -22.17 -4.28 -15.25
N GLY A 583 -21.04 -4.60 -14.64
CA GLY A 583 -19.77 -3.93 -14.90
C GLY A 583 -19.82 -2.45 -14.51
N ILE A 584 -19.29 -1.57 -15.37
CA ILE A 584 -19.16 -0.14 -15.08
C ILE A 584 -20.51 0.60 -14.96
N GLU A 585 -21.61 0.02 -15.49
CA GLU A 585 -22.96 0.60 -15.34
C GLU A 585 -23.45 0.60 -13.88
N LEU A 586 -22.89 -0.26 -13.07
CA LEU A 586 -23.13 -0.30 -11.62
C LEU A 586 -22.85 1.03 -10.93
N LEU A 587 -21.99 1.89 -11.47
CA LEU A 587 -21.71 3.23 -10.94
C LEU A 587 -22.92 4.14 -10.82
N LYS A 588 -23.95 3.93 -11.67
CA LYS A 588 -25.11 4.79 -11.74
C LYS A 588 -26.15 4.53 -10.65
N ILE A 589 -25.93 3.48 -9.83
CA ILE A 589 -26.91 3.03 -8.85
C ILE A 589 -26.46 3.45 -7.44
N PRO A 590 -27.17 4.35 -6.75
CA PRO A 590 -26.95 4.61 -5.33
C PRO A 590 -27.20 3.34 -4.49
N ARG A 591 -26.27 3.02 -3.59
CA ARG A 591 -26.28 1.76 -2.80
C ARG A 591 -26.44 1.98 -1.31
N SER A 592 -26.28 3.21 -0.87
CA SER A 592 -26.39 3.57 0.55
C SER A 592 -26.80 5.03 0.70
N ASP A 593 -26.99 5.47 1.92
CA ASP A 593 -27.20 6.89 2.26
C ASP A 593 -25.90 7.73 2.26
N ILE A 594 -24.73 7.08 2.00
CA ILE A 594 -23.41 7.70 1.76
C ILE A 594 -22.84 7.25 0.40
N PRO A 595 -23.56 7.51 -0.72
CA PRO A 595 -23.26 6.91 -2.01
C PRO A 595 -21.90 7.29 -2.58
N ALA A 596 -21.37 8.47 -2.27
CA ALA A 596 -20.10 8.95 -2.79
C ALA A 596 -18.88 8.16 -2.29
N VAL A 597 -19.02 7.38 -1.21
CA VAL A 597 -17.94 6.59 -0.59
C VAL A 597 -18.26 5.10 -0.50
N THR A 598 -19.42 4.67 -1.02
CA THR A 598 -19.81 3.26 -1.07
C THR A 598 -19.49 2.68 -2.42
N HIS A 599 -18.60 1.69 -2.44
CA HIS A 599 -18.23 0.99 -3.67
C HIS A 599 -19.37 0.09 -4.19
N VAL A 600 -19.23 -0.41 -5.43
CA VAL A 600 -20.28 -1.22 -6.10
C VAL A 600 -20.59 -2.54 -5.41
N ASP A 601 -19.70 -3.05 -4.58
CA ASP A 601 -19.82 -4.24 -3.73
C ASP A 601 -20.22 -3.93 -2.28
N TYR A 602 -20.74 -2.72 -2.01
CA TYR A 602 -21.08 -2.22 -0.67
C TYR A 602 -19.89 -2.08 0.28
N SER A 603 -18.67 -2.12 -0.21
CA SER A 603 -17.47 -1.92 0.58
C SER A 603 -17.03 -0.45 0.63
N ALA A 604 -16.21 -0.11 1.63
CA ALA A 604 -15.55 1.19 1.73
C ALA A 604 -14.18 1.06 2.40
N ARG A 605 -13.22 1.84 1.92
CA ARG A 605 -11.89 1.95 2.53
C ARG A 605 -11.92 3.00 3.64
N VAL A 606 -12.21 2.56 4.85
CA VAL A 606 -12.56 3.40 5.99
C VAL A 606 -11.35 4.11 6.57
N GLN A 607 -11.51 5.40 6.89
CA GLN A 607 -10.64 6.14 7.78
C GLN A 607 -11.42 6.58 9.02
N SER A 608 -11.13 5.97 10.19
CA SER A 608 -11.62 6.44 11.47
C SER A 608 -10.80 7.63 11.96
N ILE A 609 -11.49 8.72 12.33
CA ILE A 609 -10.89 9.98 12.77
C ILE A 609 -11.09 10.10 14.28
N ASP A 610 -10.00 10.09 15.03
CA ASP A 610 -9.97 10.30 16.46
C ASP A 610 -9.38 11.68 16.83
N PRO A 611 -9.74 12.25 18.00
CA PRO A 611 -9.31 13.59 18.39
C PRO A 611 -7.82 13.67 18.78
N VAL A 612 -7.14 12.54 18.97
CA VAL A 612 -5.71 12.50 19.35
C VAL A 612 -4.82 12.62 18.12
N ARG A 613 -5.08 11.80 17.09
CA ARG A 613 -4.28 11.78 15.85
C ARG A 613 -4.62 12.95 14.92
N ASN A 614 -5.92 13.33 14.83
CA ASN A 614 -6.34 14.42 13.95
C ASN A 614 -7.44 15.28 14.57
N PRO A 615 -7.12 16.15 15.58
CA PRO A 615 -8.11 16.97 16.28
C PRO A 615 -8.81 17.97 15.36
N PHE A 616 -8.13 18.47 14.31
CA PHE A 616 -8.71 19.45 13.41
C PHE A 616 -9.84 18.86 12.55
N ILE A 617 -9.59 17.74 11.89
CA ILE A 617 -10.61 17.06 11.05
C ILE A 617 -11.71 16.46 11.93
N HIS A 618 -11.38 15.94 13.13
CA HIS A 618 -12.40 15.53 14.09
C HIS A 618 -13.38 16.66 14.41
N GLY A 619 -12.86 17.88 14.63
CA GLY A 619 -13.69 19.08 14.83
C GLY A 619 -14.56 19.44 13.62
N VAL A 620 -14.05 19.29 12.39
CA VAL A 620 -14.82 19.48 11.14
C VAL A 620 -15.98 18.48 11.07
N LEU A 621 -15.69 17.18 11.27
CA LEU A 621 -16.69 16.11 11.24
C LEU A 621 -17.78 16.27 12.32
N THR A 622 -17.39 16.68 13.53
CA THR A 622 -18.34 16.97 14.63
C THR A 622 -19.33 18.06 14.24
N ARG A 623 -18.85 19.13 13.60
CA ARG A 623 -19.72 20.24 13.12
C ARG A 623 -20.58 19.81 11.95
N PHE A 624 -20.01 19.08 10.99
CA PHE A 624 -20.74 18.54 9.86
C PHE A 624 -21.87 17.61 10.33
N LYS A 625 -21.61 16.73 11.33
CA LYS A 625 -22.63 15.91 11.97
C LYS A 625 -23.73 16.76 12.61
N SER A 626 -23.37 17.82 13.29
CA SER A 626 -24.35 18.71 13.93
C SER A 626 -25.27 19.43 12.92
N LEU A 627 -24.76 19.72 11.72
CA LEU A 627 -25.53 20.36 10.64
C LEU A 627 -26.43 19.38 9.88
N THR A 628 -25.95 18.15 9.69
CA THR A 628 -26.50 17.25 8.69
C THR A 628 -27.05 15.94 9.25
N GLY A 629 -26.70 15.61 10.49
CA GLY A 629 -26.95 14.30 11.09
C GLY A 629 -26.02 13.20 10.60
N CYS A 630 -25.09 13.48 9.64
CA CYS A 630 -24.14 12.53 9.09
C CYS A 630 -22.73 12.82 9.59
N SER A 631 -22.01 11.80 10.08
CA SER A 631 -20.63 11.92 10.55
C SER A 631 -19.61 11.38 9.55
N VAL A 632 -19.97 11.32 8.26
CA VAL A 632 -19.11 10.81 7.17
C VAL A 632 -18.93 11.86 6.09
N ILE A 633 -17.69 12.12 5.70
CA ILE A 633 -17.33 12.95 4.54
C ILE A 633 -16.42 12.17 3.57
N VAL A 634 -16.38 12.60 2.32
CA VAL A 634 -15.43 12.09 1.32
C VAL A 634 -14.02 12.57 1.63
N ASN A 635 -13.02 11.67 1.51
CA ASN A 635 -11.60 12.00 1.52
C ASN A 635 -10.88 11.48 0.28
N THR A 636 -10.05 12.33 -0.31
CA THR A 636 -9.07 11.92 -1.32
C THR A 636 -7.82 12.80 -1.24
N SER A 637 -6.69 12.32 -1.79
CA SER A 637 -5.42 13.07 -1.81
C SER A 637 -5.57 14.41 -2.53
N PHE A 638 -4.88 15.45 -2.03
CA PHE A 638 -4.87 16.74 -2.69
C PHE A 638 -3.79 16.77 -3.79
N ASN A 639 -4.19 16.38 -4.98
CA ASN A 639 -3.43 16.35 -6.23
C ASN A 639 -4.37 16.09 -7.41
N VAL A 640 -3.87 16.22 -8.64
CA VAL A 640 -4.50 15.68 -9.84
C VAL A 640 -3.88 14.33 -10.22
N ARG A 641 -4.36 13.71 -11.31
CA ARG A 641 -3.79 12.48 -11.85
C ARG A 641 -2.32 12.68 -12.25
N GLY A 642 -1.44 11.76 -11.88
CA GLY A 642 0.00 11.80 -12.16
C GLY A 642 0.79 12.74 -11.25
N GLU A 643 0.15 13.68 -10.58
CA GLU A 643 0.80 14.62 -9.65
C GLU A 643 1.07 13.95 -8.30
N PRO A 644 2.27 14.13 -7.66
CA PRO A 644 2.45 13.87 -6.24
C PRO A 644 1.49 14.71 -5.39
N ILE A 645 1.15 14.23 -4.19
CA ILE A 645 0.33 15.02 -3.26
C ILE A 645 1.00 16.38 -3.04
N VAL A 646 0.23 17.48 -3.03
CA VAL A 646 0.75 18.84 -2.83
C VAL A 646 1.55 18.94 -1.53
N ASN A 647 2.67 19.64 -1.57
CA ASN A 647 3.54 19.81 -0.40
C ASN A 647 3.42 21.23 0.18
N THR A 648 3.57 22.25 -0.67
CA THR A 648 3.67 23.64 -0.27
C THR A 648 2.36 24.41 -0.45
N ALA A 649 2.29 25.62 0.11
CA ALA A 649 1.19 26.57 -0.14
C ALA A 649 1.06 26.91 -1.64
N GLU A 650 2.20 26.98 -2.35
CA GLU A 650 2.22 27.22 -3.80
C GLU A 650 1.62 26.07 -4.58
N ASP A 651 2.01 24.82 -4.30
CA ASP A 651 1.43 23.64 -4.93
C ASP A 651 -0.08 23.59 -4.72
N ALA A 652 -0.52 23.82 -3.47
CA ALA A 652 -1.94 23.82 -3.10
C ALA A 652 -2.72 24.89 -3.89
N TYR A 653 -2.22 26.13 -3.97
CA TYR A 653 -2.88 27.20 -4.69
C TYR A 653 -2.89 26.95 -6.21
N ARG A 654 -1.79 26.47 -6.79
CA ARG A 654 -1.71 26.12 -8.22
C ARG A 654 -2.68 25.01 -8.59
N CYS A 655 -2.75 23.93 -7.80
CA CYS A 655 -3.69 22.83 -8.01
C CYS A 655 -5.14 23.30 -7.84
N PHE A 656 -5.43 24.16 -6.85
CA PHE A 656 -6.73 24.78 -6.67
C PHE A 656 -7.15 25.60 -7.91
N MET A 657 -6.27 26.45 -8.44
CA MET A 657 -6.58 27.29 -9.61
C MET A 657 -6.71 26.49 -10.91
N ALA A 658 -6.07 25.32 -11.00
CA ALA A 658 -6.12 24.44 -12.19
C ALA A 658 -7.34 23.49 -12.22
N THR A 659 -8.07 23.37 -11.11
CA THR A 659 -9.17 22.39 -10.95
C THR A 659 -10.50 23.08 -10.63
N GLU A 660 -11.60 22.33 -10.56
CA GLU A 660 -12.91 22.84 -10.13
C GLU A 660 -13.17 22.66 -8.63
N ILE A 661 -12.14 22.81 -7.80
CA ILE A 661 -12.28 22.88 -6.34
C ILE A 661 -12.93 24.19 -5.96
N ASP A 662 -13.96 24.19 -5.11
CA ASP A 662 -14.73 25.37 -4.74
C ASP A 662 -14.01 26.24 -3.69
N CYS A 663 -13.40 25.59 -2.68
CA CYS A 663 -12.72 26.25 -1.58
C CYS A 663 -11.37 25.60 -1.30
N LEU A 664 -10.40 26.42 -0.84
CA LEU A 664 -9.07 25.98 -0.44
C LEU A 664 -8.76 26.48 0.97
N VAL A 665 -8.20 25.61 1.78
CA VAL A 665 -7.62 25.93 3.09
C VAL A 665 -6.11 25.74 3.02
N VAL A 666 -5.33 26.79 3.33
CA VAL A 666 -3.88 26.75 3.46
C VAL A 666 -3.49 27.27 4.85
N GLY A 667 -3.08 26.37 5.75
CA GLY A 667 -2.93 26.74 7.17
C GLY A 667 -4.28 27.20 7.74
N ASN A 668 -4.37 28.47 8.17
CA ASN A 668 -5.60 29.09 8.65
C ASN A 668 -6.20 30.10 7.64
N ARG A 669 -5.77 30.05 6.40
CA ARG A 669 -6.26 30.90 5.31
C ARG A 669 -7.34 30.15 4.54
N PHE A 670 -8.55 30.75 4.50
CA PHE A 670 -9.69 30.21 3.74
C PHE A 670 -9.87 31.01 2.45
N LEU A 671 -9.80 30.34 1.31
CA LEU A 671 -9.96 30.90 -0.03
C LEU A 671 -11.22 30.34 -0.68
N THR A 672 -12.00 31.23 -1.31
CA THR A 672 -13.15 30.82 -2.14
C THR A 672 -12.83 31.06 -3.60
N ARG A 673 -13.20 30.14 -4.49
CA ARG A 673 -12.95 30.24 -5.93
C ARG A 673 -13.46 31.54 -6.52
N THR A 674 -14.67 31.94 -6.15
CA THR A 674 -15.37 33.10 -6.72
C THR A 674 -14.74 34.45 -6.33
N THR A 675 -13.93 34.48 -5.29
CA THR A 675 -13.25 35.71 -4.84
C THR A 675 -11.85 35.85 -5.42
N GLN A 676 -11.33 34.86 -6.14
CA GLN A 676 -10.01 34.94 -6.73
C GLN A 676 -10.01 35.89 -7.93
N PRO A 677 -9.01 36.79 -8.05
CA PRO A 677 -8.99 37.82 -9.10
C PRO A 677 -8.67 37.29 -10.48
N HIS A 678 -8.03 36.13 -10.55
CA HIS A 678 -7.76 35.43 -11.81
C HIS A 678 -8.82 34.39 -12.09
N PRO A 679 -9.33 34.31 -13.34
CA PRO A 679 -10.19 33.18 -13.70
C PRO A 679 -9.44 31.85 -13.55
N PRO A 680 -10.15 30.72 -13.38
CA PRO A 680 -9.56 29.39 -13.51
C PRO A 680 -8.80 29.27 -14.82
N LEU A 681 -7.80 28.40 -14.88
CA LEU A 681 -7.13 28.11 -16.15
C LEU A 681 -8.18 27.69 -17.19
N ASP A 682 -8.10 28.25 -18.39
CA ASP A 682 -8.87 27.77 -19.51
C ASP A 682 -8.45 26.33 -19.87
N ASP A 683 -9.21 25.65 -20.71
CA ASP A 683 -8.96 24.24 -21.02
C ASP A 683 -7.58 24.01 -21.64
N ALA A 684 -7.07 24.94 -22.46
CA ALA A 684 -5.78 24.82 -23.10
C ALA A 684 -4.62 24.99 -22.08
N ALA A 685 -4.71 26.00 -21.20
CA ALA A 685 -3.73 26.24 -20.14
C ALA A 685 -3.76 25.10 -19.10
N ARG A 686 -4.95 24.57 -18.80
CA ARG A 686 -5.14 23.40 -17.93
C ARG A 686 -4.48 22.16 -18.53
N GLU A 687 -4.73 21.87 -19.82
CA GLU A 687 -4.10 20.74 -20.51
C GLU A 687 -2.58 20.87 -20.52
N GLN A 688 -2.04 22.07 -20.78
CA GLN A 688 -0.60 22.31 -20.71
C GLN A 688 -0.04 22.10 -19.29
N TRP A 689 -0.78 22.48 -18.25
CA TRP A 689 -0.39 22.26 -16.86
C TRP A 689 -0.40 20.77 -16.50
N LEU A 690 -1.44 20.01 -16.93
CA LEU A 690 -1.55 18.56 -16.72
C LEU A 690 -0.44 17.78 -17.42
N LYS A 691 0.02 18.22 -18.61
CA LYS A 691 1.13 17.58 -19.35
C LYS A 691 2.47 17.61 -18.60
N ARG A 692 2.59 18.35 -17.49
CA ARG A 692 3.80 18.33 -16.65
C ARG A 692 3.92 17.06 -15.81
N PHE A 693 2.83 16.34 -15.63
CA PHE A 693 2.77 15.14 -14.80
C PHE A 693 2.66 13.92 -15.70
N GLU A 694 3.55 12.95 -15.48
CA GLU A 694 3.44 11.67 -16.17
C GLU A 694 2.16 10.95 -15.75
N LEU A 695 1.46 10.36 -16.71
CA LEU A 695 0.28 9.54 -16.43
C LEU A 695 0.72 8.22 -15.76
N ASP A 696 0.04 7.86 -14.67
CA ASP A 696 0.21 6.60 -13.95
C ASP A 696 -0.67 5.49 -14.49
#